data_5eb41029373130672292e50f1bb9f655
#
_entry.id   5eb41029373130672292e50f1bb9f655
#
_cell.length_a   1.000
_cell.length_b   1.000
_cell.length_c   1.000
_cell.angle_alpha   90.00
_cell.angle_beta   90.00
_cell.angle_gamma   90.00
#
_symmetry.space_group_name_H-M   'P 1'
#
loop_
_entity.id
_entity.type
_entity.pdbx_description
1 polymer ?
#
loop_
_entity_poly.entity_id
_entity_poly.type
_entity_poly.pdbx_seq_one_letter_code
_entity_poly.pdbx_strand_id
1 'polypeptide(L)'
;MKSLKTFLIWGIVVLVGVASFTTLALSRGEQVSAVWMVTAAVSVYCIAYRFYSLYIAKYVMQLDPNRLTPAERHNDGLDYVPTHKGVLFGHHFAAIAGAGPLVGPVLAAQMGYLPGTLWIIFGVVFAGAVQDMMVLFVSMRRDGKSLGDIVKQELGTVPGVIASIGILMIMVIIMAVLALIVVKALVHSPWGTFTIAATMPIALFMGIYTRYIRPGKIGEISIVGFILLMLAVIYGEDVAHSSFGHWFDLDGIQLTWAIMIYGFVASVLPVWLLLTPRDYLSTFLKIGTIVALALGIVIVNPDLRMPAVTHFIDGSGPVFSGALFPFLFITIACGAVSGFHALISSGTTPKMVENEEHVRMIGYGGMIMESFVAIMALAAASSLDPGVYFAMNSPAALIGTDAATAAQVITTKLQFPVEAETLLHTAKEVGESTILSRAGGAPTLAVGMAHIMSQLIPGEAMMAFWYHFALLFEALFILTAVDAGTRVARFMIQDLGSIFYKPFGNTDSIPANLIATFFAVALWGYFLYTGVTDPLGGINSLWPLFGIANQMLAGVALIMCTVVLVKMKRDRYIWVTLVPAFGVLFVTCYAGLQKLFHSDPRVSFLAHAGKFQTALDEGKVLPPAKDIGEMSQIIFNDYINAGLTALFLSVVVVVAIYGWRTALKARKVAWPTAKEIPAVYRDGKQPEAQGEA
;
A
#
# COMPACT_ATOMS: atom_id res chain seq x y z
N MET A 1 21.52 33.77 11.82
CA MET A 1 20.65 34.74 11.09
C MET A 1 21.08 35.00 9.65
N LYS A 2 22.39 35.25 9.34
CA LYS A 2 22.86 35.47 7.94
C LYS A 2 22.56 34.30 7.01
N SER A 3 22.70 33.05 7.46
CA SER A 3 22.44 31.85 6.67
C SER A 3 20.96 31.65 6.31
N LEU A 4 20.03 31.95 7.23
CA LEU A 4 18.58 31.84 6.97
C LEU A 4 18.10 32.89 5.98
N LYS A 5 18.60 34.14 6.10
CA LYS A 5 18.28 35.22 5.17
C LYS A 5 18.76 34.90 3.75
N THR A 6 19.98 34.38 3.62
CA THR A 6 20.54 33.95 2.34
C THR A 6 19.75 32.81 1.75
N PHE A 7 19.36 31.78 2.56
CA PHE A 7 18.54 30.67 2.13
C PHE A 7 17.17 31.12 1.62
N LEU A 8 16.50 32.02 2.33
CA LEU A 8 15.20 32.58 1.93
C LEU A 8 15.30 33.38 0.61
N ILE A 9 16.32 34.20 0.45
CA ILE A 9 16.53 34.99 -0.78
C ILE A 9 16.72 34.06 -1.98
N TRP A 10 17.61 33.05 -1.88
CA TRP A 10 17.83 32.10 -2.96
C TRP A 10 16.63 31.20 -3.21
N GLY A 11 15.88 30.82 -2.15
CA GLY A 11 14.62 30.10 -2.29
C GLY A 11 13.58 30.88 -3.10
N ILE A 12 13.44 32.19 -2.83
CA ILE A 12 12.56 33.08 -3.60
C ILE A 12 13.04 33.19 -5.05
N VAL A 13 14.35 33.39 -5.29
CA VAL A 13 14.90 33.45 -6.65
C VAL A 13 14.61 32.18 -7.45
N VAL A 14 14.78 31.00 -6.83
CA VAL A 14 14.44 29.70 -7.45
C VAL A 14 12.97 29.61 -7.76
N LEU A 15 12.09 29.96 -6.79
CA LEU A 15 10.64 29.93 -6.99
C LEU A 15 10.19 30.88 -8.12
N VAL A 16 10.73 32.08 -8.18
CA VAL A 16 10.44 33.03 -9.27
C VAL A 16 10.93 32.49 -10.61
N GLY A 17 12.11 31.89 -10.66
CA GLY A 17 12.65 31.28 -11.88
C GLY A 17 11.77 30.13 -12.37
N VAL A 18 11.40 29.21 -11.48
CA VAL A 18 10.50 28.08 -11.79
C VAL A 18 9.12 28.58 -12.26
N ALA A 19 8.50 29.49 -11.51
CA ALA A 19 7.20 30.06 -11.86
C ALA A 19 7.24 30.76 -13.23
N SER A 20 8.29 31.57 -13.50
CA SER A 20 8.44 32.29 -14.77
C SER A 20 8.60 31.33 -15.95
N PHE A 21 9.43 30.26 -15.79
CA PHE A 21 9.63 29.24 -16.82
C PHE A 21 8.36 28.45 -17.09
N THR A 22 7.67 28.00 -16.03
CA THR A 22 6.39 27.29 -16.14
C THR A 22 5.34 28.17 -16.83
N THR A 23 5.22 29.43 -16.44
CA THR A 23 4.27 30.37 -17.06
C THR A 23 4.60 30.56 -18.54
N LEU A 24 5.88 30.67 -18.92
CA LEU A 24 6.29 30.81 -20.31
C LEU A 24 5.93 29.59 -21.13
N ALA A 25 6.19 28.36 -20.63
CA ALA A 25 5.86 27.12 -21.32
C ALA A 25 4.33 26.99 -21.54
N LEU A 26 3.55 27.17 -20.48
CA LEU A 26 2.08 27.10 -20.55
C LEU A 26 1.49 28.21 -21.43
N SER A 27 2.05 29.43 -21.41
CA SER A 27 1.59 30.54 -22.28
C SER A 27 1.84 30.29 -23.77
N ARG A 28 2.79 29.41 -24.09
CA ARG A 28 3.05 28.95 -25.48
C ARG A 28 2.19 27.79 -25.91
N GLY A 29 1.29 27.31 -25.03
CA GLY A 29 0.40 26.19 -25.33
C GLY A 29 1.07 24.83 -25.27
N GLU A 30 2.22 24.71 -24.56
CA GLU A 30 2.83 23.40 -24.34
C GLU A 30 1.91 22.52 -23.51
N GLN A 31 1.69 21.30 -23.95
CA GLN A 31 0.89 20.33 -23.20
C GLN A 31 1.72 19.76 -22.06
N VAL A 32 1.06 19.53 -20.92
CA VAL A 32 1.73 18.91 -19.76
C VAL A 32 1.88 17.43 -20.04
N SER A 33 3.11 16.96 -20.12
CA SER A 33 3.42 15.55 -20.32
C SER A 33 3.70 14.83 -19.00
N ALA A 34 3.65 13.50 -19.01
CA ALA A 34 3.98 12.67 -17.86
C ALA A 34 5.42 12.87 -17.36
N VAL A 35 6.34 13.29 -18.23
CA VAL A 35 7.75 13.61 -17.86
C VAL A 35 7.81 14.72 -16.84
N TRP A 36 6.96 15.75 -16.93
CA TRP A 36 6.93 16.84 -15.93
C TRP A 36 6.61 16.32 -14.53
N MET A 37 5.62 15.41 -14.43
CA MET A 37 5.22 14.82 -13.17
C MET A 37 6.35 13.96 -12.57
N VAL A 38 6.98 13.10 -13.40
CA VAL A 38 8.09 12.23 -12.99
C VAL A 38 9.30 13.05 -12.53
N THR A 39 9.72 14.03 -13.33
CA THR A 39 10.90 14.86 -13.00
C THR A 39 10.68 15.72 -11.77
N ALA A 40 9.47 16.26 -11.58
CA ALA A 40 9.11 16.99 -10.37
C ALA A 40 9.19 16.09 -9.12
N ALA A 41 8.63 14.89 -9.19
CA ALA A 41 8.69 13.93 -8.08
C ALA A 41 10.13 13.53 -7.76
N VAL A 42 10.93 13.12 -8.75
CA VAL A 42 12.34 12.72 -8.57
C VAL A 42 13.14 13.86 -7.96
N SER A 43 12.97 15.08 -8.44
CA SER A 43 13.69 16.26 -7.92
C SER A 43 13.38 16.50 -6.45
N VAL A 44 12.11 16.50 -6.07
CA VAL A 44 11.67 16.68 -4.67
C VAL A 44 12.18 15.54 -3.80
N TYR A 45 12.11 14.29 -4.27
CA TYR A 45 12.57 13.10 -3.53
C TYR A 45 14.08 13.10 -3.30
N CYS A 46 14.87 13.50 -4.28
CA CYS A 46 16.32 13.66 -4.13
C CYS A 46 16.66 14.73 -3.08
N ILE A 47 15.98 15.87 -3.11
CA ILE A 47 16.16 16.95 -2.13
C ILE A 47 15.73 16.46 -0.73
N ALA A 48 14.57 15.85 -0.61
CA ALA A 48 14.05 15.34 0.65
C ALA A 48 14.98 14.28 1.26
N TYR A 49 15.41 13.30 0.45
CA TYR A 49 16.36 12.29 0.90
C TYR A 49 17.70 12.88 1.28
N ARG A 50 18.24 13.83 0.50
CA ARG A 50 19.57 14.41 0.75
C ARG A 50 19.60 15.26 2.01
N PHE A 51 18.57 16.07 2.25
CA PHE A 51 18.58 17.08 3.29
C PHE A 51 17.66 16.73 4.46
N TYR A 52 16.38 16.46 4.21
CA TYR A 52 15.41 16.30 5.29
C TYR A 52 15.59 14.96 6.02
N SER A 53 15.76 13.85 5.31
CA SER A 53 16.03 12.58 5.97
C SER A 53 17.34 12.56 6.74
N LEU A 54 18.38 13.26 6.23
CA LEU A 54 19.66 13.41 6.93
C LEU A 54 19.51 14.25 8.19
N TYR A 55 18.68 15.30 8.15
CA TYR A 55 18.35 16.09 9.32
C TYR A 55 17.67 15.22 10.40
N ILE A 56 16.69 14.39 10.00
CA ILE A 56 16.02 13.47 10.91
C ILE A 56 17.02 12.47 11.51
N ALA A 57 17.82 11.82 10.67
CA ALA A 57 18.82 10.85 11.11
C ALA A 57 19.81 11.44 12.13
N LYS A 58 20.35 12.61 11.82
CA LYS A 58 21.43 13.23 12.61
C LYS A 58 20.95 13.95 13.86
N TYR A 59 19.83 14.68 13.77
CA TYR A 59 19.41 15.56 14.89
C TYR A 59 18.22 15.00 15.66
N VAL A 60 17.27 14.36 14.99
CA VAL A 60 16.06 13.82 15.63
C VAL A 60 16.34 12.46 16.25
N MET A 61 16.90 11.54 15.48
CA MET A 61 17.14 10.15 15.92
C MET A 61 18.52 9.97 16.56
N GLN A 62 19.54 10.71 16.10
CA GLN A 62 20.94 10.55 16.49
C GLN A 62 21.36 9.06 16.31
N LEU A 63 21.31 8.61 15.05
CA LEU A 63 21.73 7.25 14.70
C LEU A 63 23.21 7.06 15.02
N ASP A 64 23.54 5.91 15.64
CA ASP A 64 24.89 5.59 16.07
C ASP A 64 25.36 4.28 15.40
N PRO A 65 26.33 4.35 14.47
CA PRO A 65 26.83 3.17 13.76
C PRO A 65 27.58 2.18 14.67
N ASN A 66 28.02 2.61 15.87
CA ASN A 66 28.74 1.76 16.79
C ASN A 66 27.82 0.93 17.70
N ARG A 67 26.51 1.31 17.80
CA ARG A 67 25.53 0.58 18.57
C ARG A 67 25.17 -0.73 17.85
N LEU A 68 25.28 -1.86 18.57
CA LEU A 68 24.84 -3.15 18.05
C LEU A 68 23.32 -3.18 17.85
N THR A 69 22.92 -3.66 16.70
CA THR A 69 21.50 -3.82 16.35
C THR A 69 20.91 -5.11 16.94
N PRO A 70 19.58 -5.24 17.00
CA PRO A 70 18.95 -6.52 17.40
C PRO A 70 19.38 -7.69 16.53
N ALA A 71 19.54 -7.47 15.21
CA ALA A 71 20.01 -8.47 14.28
C ALA A 71 21.36 -9.08 14.67
N GLU A 72 22.27 -8.24 15.17
CA GLU A 72 23.60 -8.69 15.59
C GLU A 72 23.57 -9.32 16.99
N ARG A 73 22.78 -8.77 17.93
CA ARG A 73 22.72 -9.24 19.32
C ARG A 73 22.02 -10.57 19.49
N HIS A 74 20.98 -10.81 18.70
CA HIS A 74 20.10 -11.98 18.80
C HIS A 74 20.20 -12.91 17.59
N ASN A 75 21.28 -12.82 16.81
CA ASN A 75 21.44 -13.59 15.58
C ASN A 75 21.15 -15.08 15.79
N ASP A 76 19.92 -15.50 15.46
CA ASP A 76 19.44 -16.87 15.58
C ASP A 76 19.43 -17.63 14.23
N GLY A 77 19.72 -16.91 13.14
CA GLY A 77 19.67 -17.45 11.79
C GLY A 77 18.25 -17.75 11.26
N LEU A 78 17.21 -17.33 11.99
CA LEU A 78 15.80 -17.55 11.65
C LEU A 78 15.07 -16.23 11.43
N ASP A 79 14.86 -15.47 12.50
CA ASP A 79 14.17 -14.18 12.49
C ASP A 79 15.18 -13.02 12.58
N TYR A 80 16.24 -13.18 13.37
CA TYR A 80 17.28 -12.17 13.58
C TYR A 80 18.51 -12.52 12.74
N VAL A 81 18.64 -11.87 11.58
CA VAL A 81 19.73 -12.15 10.64
C VAL A 81 20.31 -10.83 10.12
N PRO A 82 21.57 -10.47 10.48
CA PRO A 82 22.22 -9.29 9.93
C PRO A 82 22.24 -9.38 8.40
N THR A 83 21.60 -8.39 7.75
CA THR A 83 21.40 -8.42 6.30
C THR A 83 22.00 -7.18 5.65
N HIS A 84 22.77 -7.38 4.57
CA HIS A 84 23.36 -6.27 3.81
C HIS A 84 22.31 -5.25 3.38
N LYS A 85 22.61 -3.98 3.58
CA LYS A 85 21.68 -2.85 3.37
C LYS A 85 20.94 -2.85 2.02
N GLY A 86 21.60 -3.25 0.93
CA GLY A 86 20.97 -3.30 -0.40
C GLY A 86 19.92 -4.42 -0.52
N VAL A 87 20.22 -5.59 0.06
CA VAL A 87 19.27 -6.72 0.10
C VAL A 87 18.11 -6.39 1.01
N LEU A 88 18.38 -5.81 2.19
CA LEU A 88 17.35 -5.43 3.13
C LEU A 88 16.47 -4.27 2.60
N PHE A 89 17.03 -3.32 1.87
CA PHE A 89 16.26 -2.30 1.17
C PHE A 89 15.27 -2.91 0.18
N GLY A 90 15.73 -3.87 -0.64
CA GLY A 90 14.87 -4.57 -1.59
C GLY A 90 13.78 -5.37 -0.89
N HIS A 91 14.12 -6.11 0.16
CA HIS A 91 13.15 -6.87 0.98
C HIS A 91 12.12 -5.93 1.64
N HIS A 92 12.57 -4.87 2.28
CA HIS A 92 11.68 -3.90 2.92
C HIS A 92 10.74 -3.22 1.90
N PHE A 93 11.30 -2.75 0.77
CA PHE A 93 10.52 -2.18 -0.31
C PHE A 93 9.48 -3.18 -0.87
N ALA A 94 9.90 -4.43 -1.09
CA ALA A 94 8.97 -5.46 -1.58
C ALA A 94 7.83 -5.74 -0.60
N ALA A 95 8.11 -5.70 0.71
CA ALA A 95 7.12 -5.95 1.75
C ALA A 95 6.14 -4.79 1.96
N ILE A 96 6.59 -3.54 1.86
CA ILE A 96 5.73 -2.35 2.03
C ILE A 96 4.91 -2.07 0.78
N ALA A 97 5.50 -2.20 -0.41
CA ALA A 97 4.85 -1.90 -1.68
C ALA A 97 3.85 -3.00 -2.06
N GLY A 98 2.60 -2.80 -1.69
CA GLY A 98 1.45 -3.64 -2.05
C GLY A 98 0.59 -3.01 -3.16
N ALA A 99 -0.72 -3.28 -3.17
CA ALA A 99 -1.66 -2.72 -4.14
C ALA A 99 -1.86 -1.20 -3.99
N GLY A 100 -1.69 -0.68 -2.79
CA GLY A 100 -2.04 0.71 -2.47
C GLY A 100 -1.41 1.76 -3.39
N PRO A 101 -0.08 1.73 -3.64
CA PRO A 101 0.57 2.69 -4.53
C PRO A 101 0.22 2.52 -6.01
N LEU A 102 -0.32 1.37 -6.40
CA LEU A 102 -0.75 1.11 -7.77
C LEU A 102 -2.19 1.55 -7.99
N VAL A 103 -3.10 1.07 -7.15
CA VAL A 103 -4.55 1.25 -7.29
C VAL A 103 -5.02 2.64 -6.85
N GLY A 104 -4.59 3.11 -5.68
CA GLY A 104 -5.06 4.38 -5.11
C GLY A 104 -4.89 5.58 -6.05
N PRO A 105 -3.70 5.82 -6.59
CA PRO A 105 -3.46 6.89 -7.56
C PRO A 105 -4.30 6.77 -8.83
N VAL A 106 -4.48 5.54 -9.33
CA VAL A 106 -5.33 5.29 -10.51
C VAL A 106 -6.78 5.65 -10.24
N LEU A 107 -7.34 5.22 -9.11
CA LEU A 107 -8.71 5.59 -8.74
C LEU A 107 -8.85 7.11 -8.54
N ALA A 108 -7.86 7.73 -7.91
CA ALA A 108 -7.85 9.17 -7.65
C ALA A 108 -7.76 10.03 -8.93
N ALA A 109 -7.30 9.49 -10.04
CA ALA A 109 -7.24 10.17 -11.33
C ALA A 109 -8.63 10.65 -11.80
N GLN A 110 -9.75 10.10 -11.27
CA GLN A 110 -11.06 10.67 -11.54
C GLN A 110 -11.19 12.17 -11.16
N MET A 111 -10.40 12.62 -10.18
CA MET A 111 -10.40 14.04 -9.76
C MET A 111 -9.36 14.90 -10.51
N GLY A 112 -8.69 14.30 -11.48
CA GLY A 112 -7.59 14.91 -12.22
C GLY A 112 -6.22 14.47 -11.71
N TYR A 113 -5.17 14.74 -12.51
CA TYR A 113 -3.82 14.31 -12.13
C TYR A 113 -3.17 15.18 -11.04
N LEU A 114 -3.50 16.48 -10.98
CA LEU A 114 -2.79 17.44 -10.12
C LEU A 114 -3.01 17.22 -8.61
N PRO A 115 -4.24 17.06 -8.09
CA PRO A 115 -4.45 16.88 -6.65
C PRO A 115 -3.76 15.63 -6.12
N GLY A 116 -3.85 14.50 -6.86
CA GLY A 116 -3.19 13.25 -6.51
C GLY A 116 -1.67 13.39 -6.49
N THR A 117 -1.08 14.03 -7.51
CA THR A 117 0.37 14.27 -7.58
C THR A 117 0.88 15.07 -6.38
N LEU A 118 0.17 16.16 -6.04
CA LEU A 118 0.56 16.99 -4.91
C LEU A 118 0.49 16.23 -3.58
N TRP A 119 -0.59 15.48 -3.35
CA TRP A 119 -0.73 14.69 -2.14
C TRP A 119 0.33 13.61 -2.02
N ILE A 120 0.63 12.88 -3.09
CA ILE A 120 1.67 11.85 -3.11
C ILE A 120 3.03 12.47 -2.72
N ILE A 121 3.44 13.54 -3.39
CA ILE A 121 4.77 14.16 -3.18
C ILE A 121 4.90 14.76 -1.77
N PHE A 122 3.93 15.56 -1.32
CA PHE A 122 4.00 16.19 0.00
C PHE A 122 3.75 15.19 1.14
N GLY A 123 2.79 14.29 0.95
CA GLY A 123 2.44 13.26 1.93
C GLY A 123 3.61 12.34 2.24
N VAL A 124 4.33 11.88 1.22
CA VAL A 124 5.48 10.99 1.45
C VAL A 124 6.63 11.71 2.15
N VAL A 125 6.99 12.91 1.71
CA VAL A 125 8.15 13.63 2.26
C VAL A 125 7.98 13.97 3.74
N PHE A 126 6.78 14.45 4.11
CA PHE A 126 6.56 14.99 5.47
C PHE A 126 5.87 14.01 6.42
N ALA A 127 5.20 12.97 5.92
CA ALA A 127 4.48 12.02 6.74
C ALA A 127 4.92 10.58 6.52
N GLY A 128 4.76 10.01 5.32
CA GLY A 128 4.99 8.58 5.09
C GLY A 128 6.42 8.14 5.35
N ALA A 129 7.40 8.78 4.71
CA ALA A 129 8.81 8.42 4.88
C ALA A 129 9.33 8.75 6.29
N VAL A 130 8.77 9.77 6.94
CA VAL A 130 9.07 10.08 8.35
C VAL A 130 8.55 8.96 9.25
N GLN A 131 7.31 8.53 9.03
CA GLN A 131 6.70 7.42 9.78
C GLN A 131 7.54 6.15 9.69
N ASP A 132 7.85 5.70 8.48
CA ASP A 132 8.54 4.44 8.24
C ASP A 132 9.94 4.44 8.88
N MET A 133 10.69 5.52 8.68
CA MET A 133 12.00 5.69 9.27
C MET A 133 11.95 5.75 10.80
N MET A 134 10.98 6.49 11.38
CA MET A 134 10.85 6.65 12.83
C MET A 134 10.40 5.36 13.50
N VAL A 135 9.43 4.64 12.92
CA VAL A 135 8.95 3.36 13.47
C VAL A 135 10.05 2.30 13.43
N LEU A 136 10.79 2.21 12.32
CA LEU A 136 11.94 1.30 12.20
C LEU A 136 12.98 1.59 13.28
N PHE A 137 13.35 2.85 13.49
CA PHE A 137 14.26 3.27 14.55
C PHE A 137 13.75 2.91 15.95
N VAL A 138 12.50 3.23 16.24
CA VAL A 138 11.89 2.98 17.56
C VAL A 138 11.83 1.49 17.86
N SER A 139 11.45 0.67 16.88
CA SER A 139 11.38 -0.78 17.03
C SER A 139 12.78 -1.41 17.18
N MET A 140 13.74 -1.00 16.36
CA MET A 140 15.11 -1.50 16.42
C MET A 140 15.75 -1.25 17.80
N ARG A 141 15.53 -0.10 18.41
CA ARG A 141 16.01 0.21 19.78
C ARG A 141 15.22 -0.49 20.90
N ARG A 142 14.23 -1.32 20.53
CA ARG A 142 13.41 -2.15 21.44
C ARG A 142 13.42 -3.63 21.02
N ASP A 143 14.55 -4.10 20.50
CA ASP A 143 14.74 -5.50 20.07
C ASP A 143 13.75 -5.97 18.99
N GLY A 144 13.39 -5.09 18.08
CA GLY A 144 12.50 -5.46 16.98
C GLY A 144 11.06 -5.75 17.41
N LYS A 145 10.58 -5.11 18.50
CA LYS A 145 9.21 -5.28 19.00
C LYS A 145 8.17 -4.73 18.02
N SER A 146 7.02 -5.41 17.97
CA SER A 146 5.88 -5.01 17.18
C SER A 146 5.31 -3.65 17.62
N LEU A 147 4.60 -2.97 16.71
CA LEU A 147 3.96 -1.68 17.00
C LEU A 147 3.01 -1.79 18.21
N GLY A 148 2.24 -2.88 18.31
CA GLY A 148 1.32 -3.12 19.43
C GLY A 148 2.06 -3.21 20.78
N ASP A 149 3.17 -3.96 20.81
CA ASP A 149 4.01 -4.08 22.01
C ASP A 149 4.66 -2.74 22.39
N ILE A 150 5.11 -1.97 21.41
CA ILE A 150 5.69 -0.65 21.66
C ILE A 150 4.63 0.28 22.27
N VAL A 151 3.41 0.28 21.73
CA VAL A 151 2.29 1.05 22.30
C VAL A 151 2.00 0.61 23.74
N LYS A 152 1.96 -0.71 24.00
CA LYS A 152 1.76 -1.26 25.34
C LYS A 152 2.86 -0.84 26.33
N GLN A 153 4.12 -0.86 25.90
CA GLN A 153 5.25 -0.46 26.75
C GLN A 153 5.29 1.03 27.03
N GLU A 154 4.96 1.85 26.04
CA GLU A 154 5.10 3.30 26.13
C GLU A 154 3.87 3.99 26.70
N LEU A 155 2.66 3.50 26.41
CA LEU A 155 1.40 4.13 26.82
C LEU A 155 0.71 3.39 27.97
N GLY A 156 1.06 2.13 28.23
CA GLY A 156 0.46 1.29 29.26
C GLY A 156 -0.37 0.13 28.74
N THR A 157 -0.80 -0.76 29.65
CA THR A 157 -1.44 -2.03 29.25
C THR A 157 -2.80 -1.82 28.58
N VAL A 158 -3.66 -0.95 29.13
CA VAL A 158 -5.02 -0.73 28.58
C VAL A 158 -4.98 -0.20 27.15
N PRO A 159 -4.32 0.95 26.86
CA PRO A 159 -4.24 1.43 25.49
C PRO A 159 -3.47 0.47 24.58
N GLY A 160 -2.52 -0.29 25.10
CA GLY A 160 -1.77 -1.29 24.36
C GLY A 160 -2.65 -2.44 23.86
N VAL A 161 -3.51 -3.01 24.70
CA VAL A 161 -4.43 -4.10 24.30
C VAL A 161 -5.46 -3.59 23.30
N ILE A 162 -6.06 -2.42 23.55
CA ILE A 162 -7.03 -1.80 22.62
C ILE A 162 -6.37 -1.52 21.26
N ALA A 163 -5.16 -0.97 21.28
CA ALA A 163 -4.41 -0.74 20.05
C ALA A 163 -4.08 -2.05 19.32
N SER A 164 -3.65 -3.10 20.04
CA SER A 164 -3.32 -4.40 19.41
C SER A 164 -4.54 -5.03 18.74
N ILE A 165 -5.73 -4.98 19.36
CA ILE A 165 -6.97 -5.45 18.75
C ILE A 165 -7.33 -4.61 17.52
N GLY A 166 -7.26 -3.28 17.65
CA GLY A 166 -7.52 -2.38 16.53
C GLY A 166 -6.57 -2.59 15.37
N ILE A 167 -5.28 -2.74 15.64
CA ILE A 167 -4.23 -3.01 14.64
C ILE A 167 -4.48 -4.35 13.94
N LEU A 168 -4.85 -5.40 14.70
CA LEU A 168 -5.19 -6.70 14.11
C LEU A 168 -6.40 -6.59 13.17
N MET A 169 -7.46 -5.89 13.56
CA MET A 169 -8.63 -5.69 12.70
C MET A 169 -8.31 -4.86 11.46
N ILE A 170 -7.49 -3.82 11.60
CA ILE A 170 -6.98 -3.03 10.47
C ILE A 170 -6.20 -3.94 9.52
N MET A 171 -5.30 -4.79 10.04
CA MET A 171 -4.54 -5.75 9.24
C MET A 171 -5.45 -6.71 8.47
N VAL A 172 -6.48 -7.24 9.12
CA VAL A 172 -7.48 -8.13 8.48
C VAL A 172 -8.14 -7.45 7.27
N ILE A 173 -8.58 -6.21 7.41
CA ILE A 173 -9.18 -5.45 6.31
C ILE A 173 -8.17 -5.17 5.19
N ILE A 174 -6.95 -4.78 5.54
CA ILE A 174 -5.89 -4.56 4.56
C ILE A 174 -5.63 -5.83 3.75
N MET A 175 -5.49 -6.97 4.41
CA MET A 175 -5.25 -8.26 3.73
C MET A 175 -6.42 -8.65 2.82
N ALA A 176 -7.65 -8.49 3.27
CA ALA A 176 -8.83 -8.79 2.48
C ALA A 176 -8.92 -7.95 1.21
N VAL A 177 -8.65 -6.64 1.32
CA VAL A 177 -8.66 -5.72 0.16
C VAL A 177 -7.52 -6.02 -0.81
N LEU A 178 -6.31 -6.28 -0.31
CA LEU A 178 -5.19 -6.68 -1.15
C LEU A 178 -5.51 -7.95 -1.94
N ALA A 179 -6.02 -8.99 -1.27
CA ALA A 179 -6.42 -10.23 -1.92
C ALA A 179 -7.57 -10.02 -2.92
N LEU A 180 -8.55 -9.15 -2.61
CA LEU A 180 -9.66 -8.81 -3.51
C LEU A 180 -9.17 -8.21 -4.84
N ILE A 181 -8.14 -7.36 -4.80
CA ILE A 181 -7.58 -6.79 -6.03
C ILE A 181 -6.95 -7.87 -6.89
N VAL A 182 -6.24 -8.83 -6.28
CA VAL A 182 -5.69 -9.99 -7.03
C VAL A 182 -6.81 -10.81 -7.67
N VAL A 183 -7.90 -11.10 -6.93
CA VAL A 183 -9.08 -11.78 -7.50
C VAL A 183 -9.62 -11.00 -8.69
N LYS A 184 -9.84 -9.68 -8.55
CA LYS A 184 -10.37 -8.85 -9.64
C LYS A 184 -9.45 -8.76 -10.87
N ALA A 185 -8.14 -8.84 -10.67
CA ALA A 185 -7.17 -8.86 -11.77
C ALA A 185 -7.14 -10.20 -12.52
N LEU A 186 -7.39 -11.31 -11.82
CA LEU A 186 -7.21 -12.67 -12.38
C LEU A 186 -8.51 -13.36 -12.78
N VAL A 187 -9.69 -12.85 -12.37
CA VAL A 187 -10.97 -13.49 -12.71
C VAL A 187 -11.14 -13.60 -14.22
N HIS A 188 -11.43 -14.82 -14.70
CA HIS A 188 -11.55 -15.17 -16.12
C HIS A 188 -10.33 -14.74 -16.96
N SER A 189 -9.13 -14.76 -16.36
CA SER A 189 -7.86 -14.52 -17.04
C SER A 189 -6.95 -15.74 -16.91
N PRO A 190 -7.12 -16.78 -17.75
CA PRO A 190 -6.34 -18.01 -17.66
C PRO A 190 -4.84 -17.76 -17.90
N TRP A 191 -4.47 -16.85 -18.78
CA TRP A 191 -3.08 -16.44 -18.96
C TRP A 191 -2.47 -15.85 -17.67
N GLY A 192 -3.14 -14.86 -17.07
CA GLY A 192 -2.69 -14.26 -15.79
C GLY A 192 -2.60 -15.27 -14.66
N THR A 193 -3.63 -16.10 -14.50
CA THR A 193 -3.70 -17.14 -13.45
C THR A 193 -2.58 -18.17 -13.60
N PHE A 194 -2.32 -18.66 -14.82
CA PHE A 194 -1.21 -19.57 -15.09
C PHE A 194 0.13 -18.95 -14.72
N THR A 195 0.38 -17.71 -15.16
CA THR A 195 1.65 -17.04 -14.92
C THR A 195 1.93 -16.84 -13.43
N ILE A 196 0.90 -16.45 -12.66
CA ILE A 196 1.00 -16.32 -11.20
C ILE A 196 1.23 -17.68 -10.54
N ALA A 197 0.49 -18.72 -10.94
CA ALA A 197 0.67 -20.08 -10.42
C ALA A 197 2.09 -20.61 -10.67
N ALA A 198 2.66 -20.33 -11.84
CA ALA A 198 4.02 -20.72 -12.20
C ALA A 198 5.10 -20.09 -11.27
N THR A 199 4.83 -18.93 -10.66
CA THR A 199 5.79 -18.31 -9.72
C THR A 199 6.05 -19.19 -8.48
N MET A 200 5.10 -20.03 -8.08
CA MET A 200 5.24 -20.88 -6.89
C MET A 200 6.27 -22.00 -7.08
N PRO A 201 6.18 -22.86 -8.11
CA PRO A 201 7.21 -23.87 -8.34
C PRO A 201 8.58 -23.24 -8.66
N ILE A 202 8.63 -22.08 -9.33
CA ILE A 202 9.87 -21.36 -9.58
C ILE A 202 10.51 -20.94 -8.24
N ALA A 203 9.74 -20.36 -7.32
CA ALA A 203 10.25 -19.94 -6.01
C ALA A 203 10.71 -21.14 -5.16
N LEU A 204 9.95 -22.24 -5.14
CA LEU A 204 10.36 -23.48 -4.47
C LEU A 204 11.68 -24.03 -5.03
N PHE A 205 11.83 -24.06 -6.35
CA PHE A 205 13.06 -24.44 -7.01
C PHE A 205 14.22 -23.53 -6.60
N MET A 206 14.02 -22.21 -6.60
CA MET A 206 15.03 -21.25 -6.17
C MET A 206 15.45 -21.46 -4.70
N GLY A 207 14.48 -21.70 -3.80
CA GLY A 207 14.74 -21.97 -2.39
C GLY A 207 15.57 -23.22 -2.17
N ILE A 208 15.22 -24.31 -2.83
CA ILE A 208 15.95 -25.59 -2.78
C ILE A 208 17.35 -25.42 -3.37
N TYR A 209 17.47 -24.74 -4.51
CA TYR A 209 18.76 -24.50 -5.17
C TYR A 209 19.72 -23.73 -4.29
N THR A 210 19.28 -22.62 -3.71
CA THR A 210 20.13 -21.75 -2.85
C THR A 210 20.54 -22.43 -1.55
N ARG A 211 19.73 -23.37 -1.05
CA ARG A 211 20.01 -24.03 0.23
C ARG A 211 20.84 -25.31 0.08
N TYR A 212 20.52 -26.13 -0.93
CA TYR A 212 21.08 -27.50 -1.04
C TYR A 212 21.98 -27.72 -2.25
N ILE A 213 21.77 -27.02 -3.37
CA ILE A 213 22.52 -27.28 -4.62
C ILE A 213 23.75 -26.38 -4.71
N ARG A 214 23.56 -25.05 -4.61
CA ARG A 214 24.68 -24.08 -4.61
C ARG A 214 24.47 -22.96 -3.59
N PRO A 215 24.80 -23.20 -2.32
CA PRO A 215 24.65 -22.19 -1.27
C PRO A 215 25.39 -20.89 -1.60
N GLY A 216 24.72 -19.74 -1.42
CA GLY A 216 25.30 -18.41 -1.62
C GLY A 216 25.39 -17.91 -3.07
N LYS A 217 25.02 -18.70 -4.08
CA LYS A 217 25.01 -18.29 -5.50
C LYS A 217 23.69 -17.58 -5.89
N ILE A 218 23.35 -16.55 -5.14
CA ILE A 218 22.08 -15.83 -5.28
C ILE A 218 21.91 -15.19 -6.67
N GLY A 219 22.96 -14.59 -7.23
CA GLY A 219 22.91 -13.98 -8.55
C GLY A 219 22.61 -14.95 -9.69
N GLU A 220 23.20 -16.17 -9.64
CA GLU A 220 22.98 -17.22 -10.63
C GLU A 220 21.50 -17.65 -10.65
N ILE A 221 20.96 -17.99 -9.48
CA ILE A 221 19.57 -18.45 -9.39
C ILE A 221 18.54 -17.34 -9.69
N SER A 222 18.91 -16.07 -9.44
CA SER A 222 18.05 -14.92 -9.80
C SER A 222 17.87 -14.80 -11.29
N ILE A 223 18.96 -14.97 -12.05
CA ILE A 223 18.90 -14.94 -13.53
C ILE A 223 18.03 -16.11 -14.03
N VAL A 224 18.23 -17.31 -13.48
CA VAL A 224 17.42 -18.48 -13.85
C VAL A 224 15.96 -18.27 -13.51
N GLY A 225 15.66 -17.80 -12.29
CA GLY A 225 14.28 -17.49 -11.86
C GLY A 225 13.60 -16.43 -12.74
N PHE A 226 14.33 -15.37 -13.09
CA PHE A 226 13.84 -14.34 -14.00
C PHE A 226 13.55 -14.89 -15.42
N ILE A 227 14.45 -15.71 -15.97
CA ILE A 227 14.24 -16.34 -17.27
C ILE A 227 13.01 -17.27 -17.24
N LEU A 228 12.87 -18.11 -16.19
CA LEU A 228 11.71 -19.00 -16.06
C LEU A 228 10.40 -18.20 -15.94
N LEU A 229 10.43 -17.07 -15.24
CA LEU A 229 9.28 -16.20 -15.12
C LEU A 229 8.90 -15.55 -16.46
N MET A 230 9.89 -15.06 -17.21
CA MET A 230 9.66 -14.51 -18.56
C MET A 230 9.09 -15.57 -19.51
N LEU A 231 9.59 -16.79 -19.44
CA LEU A 231 9.03 -17.90 -20.20
C LEU A 231 7.57 -18.17 -19.81
N ALA A 232 7.23 -18.12 -18.51
CA ALA A 232 5.86 -18.28 -18.07
C ALA A 232 4.93 -17.18 -18.58
N VAL A 233 5.42 -15.93 -18.70
CA VAL A 233 4.65 -14.83 -19.32
C VAL A 233 4.45 -15.09 -20.82
N ILE A 234 5.53 -15.39 -21.55
CA ILE A 234 5.50 -15.54 -23.01
C ILE A 234 4.62 -16.72 -23.43
N TYR A 235 4.80 -17.88 -22.79
CA TYR A 235 4.03 -19.09 -23.12
C TYR A 235 2.66 -19.17 -22.43
N GLY A 236 2.32 -18.20 -21.60
CA GLY A 236 1.04 -18.15 -20.90
C GLY A 236 -0.15 -18.06 -21.83
N GLU A 237 -0.02 -17.38 -22.98
CA GLU A 237 -1.03 -17.32 -24.03
C GLU A 237 -1.27 -18.70 -24.64
N ASP A 238 -0.20 -19.41 -24.99
CA ASP A 238 -0.29 -20.77 -25.55
C ASP A 238 -0.96 -21.73 -24.57
N VAL A 239 -0.65 -21.61 -23.27
CA VAL A 239 -1.29 -22.42 -22.22
C VAL A 239 -2.76 -22.07 -22.07
N ALA A 240 -3.12 -20.80 -22.12
CA ALA A 240 -4.52 -20.34 -22.01
C ALA A 240 -5.38 -20.88 -23.15
N HIS A 241 -4.83 -20.98 -24.35
CA HIS A 241 -5.53 -21.55 -25.53
C HIS A 241 -5.41 -23.07 -25.66
N SER A 242 -4.60 -23.73 -24.83
CA SER A 242 -4.44 -25.17 -24.82
C SER A 242 -5.58 -25.91 -24.11
N SER A 243 -5.59 -27.24 -24.19
CA SER A 243 -6.50 -28.09 -23.41
C SER A 243 -6.36 -27.96 -21.89
N PHE A 244 -5.26 -27.38 -21.41
CA PHE A 244 -5.02 -27.11 -19.98
C PHE A 244 -5.54 -25.74 -19.54
N GLY A 245 -5.89 -24.84 -20.46
CA GLY A 245 -6.34 -23.48 -20.16
C GLY A 245 -7.53 -23.42 -19.20
N HIS A 246 -8.47 -24.37 -19.30
CA HIS A 246 -9.63 -24.45 -18.44
C HIS A 246 -9.30 -24.65 -16.94
N TRP A 247 -8.11 -25.15 -16.60
CA TRP A 247 -7.66 -25.28 -15.21
C TRP A 247 -7.29 -23.95 -14.58
N PHE A 248 -7.01 -22.97 -15.41
CA PHE A 248 -6.59 -21.61 -15.02
C PHE A 248 -7.70 -20.57 -15.25
N ASP A 249 -8.80 -20.96 -15.88
CA ASP A 249 -10.00 -20.11 -16.01
C ASP A 249 -10.85 -20.22 -14.75
N LEU A 250 -10.48 -19.43 -13.75
CA LEU A 250 -11.11 -19.48 -12.43
C LEU A 250 -12.07 -18.31 -12.23
N ASP A 251 -13.22 -18.61 -11.63
CA ASP A 251 -14.15 -17.59 -11.17
C ASP A 251 -13.69 -16.91 -9.86
N GLY A 252 -14.39 -15.85 -9.46
CA GLY A 252 -14.01 -15.07 -8.27
C GLY A 252 -14.02 -15.88 -6.96
N ILE A 253 -14.91 -16.85 -6.83
CA ILE A 253 -15.02 -17.72 -5.63
C ILE A 253 -13.87 -18.72 -5.61
N GLN A 254 -13.58 -19.35 -6.75
CA GLN A 254 -12.46 -20.29 -6.89
C GLN A 254 -11.12 -19.60 -6.61
N LEU A 255 -10.91 -18.40 -7.15
CA LEU A 255 -9.73 -17.59 -6.85
C LEU A 255 -9.64 -17.21 -5.38
N THR A 256 -10.75 -16.86 -4.75
CA THR A 256 -10.81 -16.59 -3.31
C THR A 256 -10.26 -17.76 -2.50
N TRP A 257 -10.76 -18.96 -2.73
CA TRP A 257 -10.26 -20.15 -2.05
C TRP A 257 -8.81 -20.46 -2.38
N ALA A 258 -8.41 -20.31 -3.64
CA ALA A 258 -7.02 -20.53 -4.05
C ALA A 258 -6.06 -19.60 -3.30
N ILE A 259 -6.38 -18.29 -3.18
CA ILE A 259 -5.55 -17.31 -2.46
C ILE A 259 -5.56 -17.58 -0.95
N MET A 260 -6.68 -17.98 -0.35
CA MET A 260 -6.74 -18.35 1.07
C MET A 260 -5.87 -19.57 1.38
N ILE A 261 -5.96 -20.62 0.56
CA ILE A 261 -5.14 -21.83 0.72
C ILE A 261 -3.66 -21.47 0.53
N TYR A 262 -3.35 -20.68 -0.50
CA TYR A 262 -1.99 -20.21 -0.74
C TYR A 262 -1.45 -19.41 0.46
N GLY A 263 -2.18 -18.42 0.98
CA GLY A 263 -1.77 -17.60 2.13
C GLY A 263 -1.55 -18.43 3.39
N PHE A 264 -2.39 -19.46 3.61
CA PHE A 264 -2.21 -20.42 4.70
C PHE A 264 -0.89 -21.18 4.55
N VAL A 265 -0.66 -21.80 3.40
CA VAL A 265 0.55 -22.60 3.12
C VAL A 265 1.81 -21.73 3.20
N ALA A 266 1.80 -20.55 2.58
CA ALA A 266 2.93 -19.63 2.59
C ALA A 266 3.28 -19.12 4.01
N SER A 267 2.27 -18.94 4.87
CA SER A 267 2.50 -18.50 6.26
C SER A 267 3.04 -19.62 7.16
N VAL A 268 2.73 -20.88 6.88
CA VAL A 268 3.16 -22.04 7.67
C VAL A 268 4.54 -22.55 7.24
N LEU A 269 4.84 -22.51 5.94
CA LEU A 269 6.11 -22.99 5.41
C LEU A 269 7.31 -22.18 5.96
N PRO A 270 8.49 -22.80 6.08
CA PRO A 270 9.72 -22.08 6.41
C PRO A 270 9.95 -20.93 5.45
N VAL A 271 10.38 -19.78 5.97
CA VAL A 271 10.60 -18.54 5.21
C VAL A 271 11.53 -18.75 4.00
N TRP A 272 12.60 -19.54 4.20
CA TRP A 272 13.62 -19.80 3.17
C TRP A 272 13.09 -20.60 1.97
N LEU A 273 12.01 -21.37 2.14
CA LEU A 273 11.54 -22.31 1.12
C LEU A 273 10.71 -21.61 0.03
N LEU A 274 9.79 -20.73 0.42
CA LEU A 274 8.86 -20.07 -0.50
C LEU A 274 8.94 -18.54 -0.41
N LEU A 275 8.86 -17.97 0.79
CA LEU A 275 8.70 -16.53 0.99
C LEU A 275 9.94 -15.77 0.49
N THR A 276 11.13 -16.05 1.03
CA THR A 276 12.36 -15.34 0.68
C THR A 276 12.71 -15.42 -0.82
N PRO A 277 12.69 -16.60 -1.47
CA PRO A 277 12.98 -16.68 -2.90
C PRO A 277 11.96 -15.94 -3.75
N ARG A 278 10.67 -15.97 -3.38
CA ARG A 278 9.61 -15.28 -4.08
C ARG A 278 9.70 -13.77 -3.92
N ASP A 279 9.93 -13.28 -2.70
CA ASP A 279 10.13 -11.85 -2.43
C ASP A 279 11.34 -11.32 -3.20
N TYR A 280 12.40 -12.10 -3.24
CA TYR A 280 13.62 -11.76 -3.97
C TYR A 280 13.36 -11.68 -5.49
N LEU A 281 12.69 -12.67 -6.06
CA LEU A 281 12.28 -12.66 -7.47
C LEU A 281 11.36 -11.47 -7.76
N SER A 282 10.38 -11.22 -6.90
CA SER A 282 9.45 -10.10 -7.05
C SER A 282 10.14 -8.75 -6.95
N THR A 283 11.18 -8.59 -6.13
CA THR A 283 11.91 -7.33 -5.97
C THR A 283 12.58 -6.89 -7.28
N PHE A 284 13.25 -7.82 -7.99
CA PHE A 284 13.84 -7.49 -9.30
C PHE A 284 12.79 -7.07 -10.31
N LEU A 285 11.67 -7.79 -10.35
CA LEU A 285 10.57 -7.44 -11.22
C LEU A 285 9.99 -6.07 -10.86
N LYS A 286 9.74 -5.83 -9.56
CA LYS A 286 9.18 -4.58 -9.07
C LYS A 286 10.06 -3.39 -9.44
N ILE A 287 11.34 -3.42 -9.07
CA ILE A 287 12.26 -2.32 -9.34
C ILE A 287 12.52 -2.21 -10.85
N GLY A 288 12.76 -3.33 -11.53
CA GLY A 288 13.02 -3.34 -12.96
C GLY A 288 11.87 -2.78 -13.79
N THR A 289 10.63 -3.19 -13.50
CA THR A 289 9.44 -2.69 -14.19
C THR A 289 9.20 -1.21 -13.95
N ILE A 290 9.36 -0.74 -12.72
CA ILE A 290 9.17 0.69 -12.41
C ILE A 290 10.25 1.55 -13.06
N VAL A 291 11.50 1.09 -13.08
CA VAL A 291 12.58 1.80 -13.78
C VAL A 291 12.34 1.77 -15.30
N ALA A 292 11.92 0.63 -15.85
CA ALA A 292 11.59 0.52 -17.27
C ALA A 292 10.41 1.44 -17.65
N LEU A 293 9.37 1.49 -16.82
CA LEU A 293 8.24 2.40 -17.05
C LEU A 293 8.66 3.87 -16.96
N ALA A 294 9.50 4.23 -15.97
CA ALA A 294 10.02 5.59 -15.84
C ALA A 294 10.85 6.00 -17.05
N LEU A 295 11.73 5.11 -17.54
CA LEU A 295 12.49 5.33 -18.76
C LEU A 295 11.56 5.40 -19.99
N GLY A 296 10.54 4.56 -20.04
CA GLY A 296 9.50 4.58 -21.06
C GLY A 296 8.79 5.93 -21.12
N ILE A 297 8.37 6.46 -19.98
CA ILE A 297 7.75 7.78 -19.90
C ILE A 297 8.71 8.88 -20.40
N VAL A 298 9.99 8.82 -20.02
CA VAL A 298 10.98 9.81 -20.45
C VAL A 298 11.26 9.76 -21.97
N ILE A 299 11.28 8.55 -22.55
CA ILE A 299 11.60 8.37 -23.99
C ILE A 299 10.37 8.67 -24.85
N VAL A 300 9.21 8.13 -24.48
CA VAL A 300 7.95 8.29 -25.22
C VAL A 300 7.35 9.69 -25.01
N ASN A 301 7.58 10.27 -23.84
CA ASN A 301 7.03 11.57 -23.42
C ASN A 301 5.51 11.67 -23.62
N PRO A 302 4.69 10.76 -23.06
CA PRO A 302 3.26 10.75 -23.30
C PRO A 302 2.62 11.99 -22.67
N ASP A 303 1.67 12.58 -23.41
CA ASP A 303 0.86 13.68 -22.88
C ASP A 303 -0.09 13.21 -21.79
N LEU A 304 -0.32 14.03 -20.80
CA LEU A 304 -1.38 13.82 -19.81
C LEU A 304 -2.71 14.20 -20.43
N ARG A 305 -3.53 13.20 -20.80
CA ARG A 305 -4.85 13.41 -21.41
C ARG A 305 -5.92 13.72 -20.38
N MET A 306 -5.75 13.18 -19.14
CA MET A 306 -6.62 13.52 -18.02
C MET A 306 -6.45 15.00 -17.67
N PRO A 307 -7.52 15.79 -17.44
CA PRO A 307 -7.42 17.18 -16.99
C PRO A 307 -6.65 17.31 -15.68
N ALA A 308 -6.03 18.48 -15.45
CA ALA A 308 -5.35 18.75 -14.19
C ALA A 308 -6.30 18.59 -12.99
N VAL A 309 -7.52 19.09 -13.13
CA VAL A 309 -8.63 18.96 -12.16
C VAL A 309 -9.91 18.69 -12.94
N THR A 310 -10.68 17.68 -12.53
CA THR A 310 -11.99 17.38 -13.12
C THR A 310 -13.12 17.99 -12.28
N HIS A 311 -14.33 18.03 -12.81
CA HIS A 311 -15.51 18.47 -12.05
C HIS A 311 -15.86 17.49 -10.91
N PHE A 312 -15.39 16.27 -10.92
CA PHE A 312 -15.65 15.26 -9.88
C PHE A 312 -14.98 15.54 -8.52
N ILE A 313 -14.27 16.66 -8.38
CA ILE A 313 -13.79 17.15 -7.06
C ILE A 313 -14.94 17.46 -6.09
N ASP A 314 -16.15 17.64 -6.60
CA ASP A 314 -17.37 17.84 -5.82
C ASP A 314 -17.89 16.57 -5.13
N GLY A 315 -17.40 15.39 -5.53
CA GLY A 315 -17.78 14.09 -4.98
C GLY A 315 -18.81 13.32 -5.80
N SER A 316 -19.20 13.85 -6.97
CA SER A 316 -20.17 13.20 -7.87
C SER A 316 -19.56 12.08 -8.73
N GLY A 317 -18.25 11.84 -8.61
CA GLY A 317 -17.51 10.92 -9.47
C GLY A 317 -17.99 9.47 -9.43
N PRO A 318 -17.93 8.74 -10.57
CA PRO A 318 -18.42 7.38 -10.71
C PRO A 318 -17.49 6.31 -10.12
N VAL A 319 -16.19 6.61 -10.00
CA VAL A 319 -15.17 5.64 -9.56
C VAL A 319 -15.21 5.48 -8.04
N PHE A 320 -15.29 6.57 -7.31
CA PHE A 320 -15.60 6.60 -5.88
C PHE A 320 -16.35 7.86 -5.53
N SER A 321 -17.21 7.77 -4.52
CA SER A 321 -18.04 8.87 -4.06
C SER A 321 -17.38 9.67 -2.94
N GLY A 322 -17.64 10.97 -2.90
CA GLY A 322 -17.16 11.90 -1.88
C GLY A 322 -16.22 12.96 -2.44
N ALA A 323 -16.29 14.15 -1.85
CA ALA A 323 -15.54 15.31 -2.29
C ALA A 323 -14.02 15.10 -2.20
N LEU A 324 -13.24 15.95 -2.92
CA LEU A 324 -11.79 15.90 -2.92
C LEU A 324 -11.24 15.81 -1.50
N PHE A 325 -11.69 16.70 -0.61
CA PHE A 325 -11.36 16.58 0.81
C PHE A 325 -12.56 15.96 1.56
N PRO A 326 -12.35 14.86 2.28
CA PRO A 326 -11.11 14.14 2.57
C PRO A 326 -10.82 12.92 1.66
N PHE A 327 -11.69 12.61 0.68
CA PHE A 327 -11.72 11.30 0.05
C PHE A 327 -10.54 11.02 -0.89
N LEU A 328 -10.00 12.03 -1.58
CA LEU A 328 -8.76 11.86 -2.35
C LEU A 328 -7.62 11.36 -1.45
N PHE A 329 -7.50 11.95 -0.26
CA PHE A 329 -6.40 11.66 0.67
C PHE A 329 -6.45 10.24 1.21
N ILE A 330 -7.64 9.71 1.52
CA ILE A 330 -7.78 8.32 1.96
C ILE A 330 -7.72 7.33 0.80
N THR A 331 -8.09 7.73 -0.42
CA THR A 331 -7.98 6.90 -1.62
C THR A 331 -6.53 6.66 -1.99
N ILE A 332 -5.66 7.69 -1.88
CA ILE A 332 -4.20 7.57 -2.06
C ILE A 332 -3.54 7.41 -0.68
N ALA A 333 -3.99 6.48 0.14
CA ALA A 333 -3.38 6.28 1.45
C ALA A 333 -1.95 5.75 1.32
N CYS A 334 -1.74 4.64 0.63
CA CYS A 334 -0.48 3.90 0.64
C CYS A 334 0.67 4.67 -0.01
N GLY A 335 0.49 5.18 -1.22
CA GLY A 335 1.55 5.89 -1.94
C GLY A 335 2.01 7.22 -1.32
N ALA A 336 1.26 7.76 -0.36
CA ALA A 336 1.57 8.98 0.36
C ALA A 336 1.91 8.73 1.83
N VAL A 337 1.05 8.01 2.56
CA VAL A 337 1.21 7.69 4.01
C VAL A 337 0.52 6.38 4.30
N SER A 338 1.25 5.34 4.65
CA SER A 338 0.70 4.00 4.89
C SER A 338 0.97 3.49 6.31
N GLY A 339 -0.09 3.17 7.03
CA GLY A 339 0.03 2.55 8.33
C GLY A 339 0.50 1.09 8.28
N PHE A 340 0.20 0.38 7.17
CA PHE A 340 0.71 -0.97 6.96
C PHE A 340 2.24 -1.03 7.04
N HIS A 341 2.92 0.01 6.57
CA HIS A 341 4.38 0.11 6.65
C HIS A 341 4.89 0.11 8.09
N ALA A 342 4.15 0.71 9.02
CA ALA A 342 4.52 0.68 10.43
C ALA A 342 4.58 -0.75 10.98
N LEU A 343 3.76 -1.67 10.47
CA LEU A 343 3.78 -3.08 10.85
C LEU A 343 5.02 -3.80 10.30
N ILE A 344 5.40 -3.50 9.08
CA ILE A 344 6.63 -4.04 8.47
C ILE A 344 7.87 -3.42 9.14
N SER A 345 7.88 -2.11 9.34
CA SER A 345 8.95 -1.35 9.99
C SER A 345 9.13 -1.70 11.48
N SER A 346 8.15 -2.34 12.12
CA SER A 346 8.23 -2.83 13.51
C SER A 346 8.20 -4.36 13.64
N GLY A 347 7.91 -5.08 12.56
CA GLY A 347 7.74 -6.53 12.59
C GLY A 347 9.00 -7.29 12.20
N THR A 348 9.34 -7.25 10.91
CA THR A 348 10.41 -8.04 10.31
C THR A 348 11.69 -7.25 10.11
N THR A 349 11.61 -6.08 9.49
CA THR A 349 12.77 -5.29 9.08
C THR A 349 13.75 -4.95 10.22
N PRO A 350 13.33 -4.53 11.45
CA PRO A 350 14.27 -4.15 12.50
C PRO A 350 15.12 -5.31 13.02
N LYS A 351 14.68 -6.56 12.79
CA LYS A 351 15.41 -7.79 13.14
C LYS A 351 16.47 -8.15 12.11
N MET A 352 16.56 -7.42 11.01
CA MET A 352 17.48 -7.69 9.92
C MET A 352 18.47 -6.52 9.67
N VAL A 353 18.29 -5.40 10.32
CA VAL A 353 19.16 -4.22 10.17
C VAL A 353 20.55 -4.51 10.73
N GLU A 354 21.56 -4.55 9.88
CA GLU A 354 22.96 -4.79 10.24
C GLU A 354 23.62 -3.59 10.93
N ASN A 355 23.22 -2.37 10.58
CA ASN A 355 23.81 -1.13 11.13
C ASN A 355 22.74 -0.07 11.31
N GLU A 356 22.75 0.66 12.43
CA GLU A 356 21.74 1.67 12.74
C GLU A 356 21.65 2.78 11.68
N GLU A 357 22.75 3.18 11.02
CA GLU A 357 22.73 4.16 9.94
C GLU A 357 21.90 3.72 8.72
N HIS A 358 21.72 2.41 8.51
CA HIS A 358 20.95 1.88 7.39
C HIS A 358 19.45 2.19 7.49
N VAL A 359 18.96 2.52 8.70
CA VAL A 359 17.55 2.91 8.94
C VAL A 359 17.09 4.04 8.02
N ARG A 360 17.98 5.00 7.73
CA ARG A 360 17.66 6.11 6.81
C ARG A 360 17.41 5.62 5.38
N MET A 361 18.26 4.76 4.86
CA MET A 361 18.11 4.22 3.50
C MET A 361 16.90 3.29 3.42
N ILE A 362 16.73 2.42 4.40
CA ILE A 362 15.69 1.40 4.40
C ILE A 362 14.32 2.04 4.63
N GLY A 363 14.12 2.76 5.74
CA GLY A 363 12.82 3.33 6.09
C GLY A 363 12.45 4.52 5.19
N TYR A 364 13.25 5.60 5.20
CA TYR A 364 12.93 6.80 4.42
C TYR A 364 13.05 6.53 2.91
N GLY A 365 14.13 5.88 2.49
CA GLY A 365 14.38 5.57 1.08
C GLY A 365 13.38 4.56 0.50
N GLY A 366 12.99 3.54 1.26
CA GLY A 366 11.99 2.55 0.86
C GLY A 366 10.62 3.18 0.57
N MET A 367 10.15 4.07 1.48
CA MET A 367 8.89 4.76 1.29
C MET A 367 8.91 5.77 0.12
N ILE A 368 10.02 6.46 -0.10
CA ILE A 368 10.17 7.30 -1.30
C ILE A 368 10.08 6.46 -2.57
N MET A 369 10.69 5.28 -2.59
CA MET A 369 10.62 4.40 -3.76
C MET A 369 9.19 3.91 -4.01
N GLU A 370 8.43 3.62 -2.96
CA GLU A 370 7.02 3.27 -3.11
C GLU A 370 6.19 4.45 -3.62
N SER A 371 6.44 5.64 -3.12
CA SER A 371 5.78 6.84 -3.62
C SER A 371 6.11 7.12 -5.09
N PHE A 372 7.31 6.77 -5.53
CA PHE A 372 7.68 6.82 -6.94
C PHE A 372 6.83 5.86 -7.78
N VAL A 373 6.54 4.66 -7.26
CA VAL A 373 5.57 3.73 -7.89
C VAL A 373 4.21 4.40 -8.04
N ALA A 374 3.73 5.09 -7.00
CA ALA A 374 2.44 5.79 -7.04
C ALA A 374 2.39 6.92 -8.10
N ILE A 375 3.48 7.65 -8.26
CA ILE A 375 3.61 8.65 -9.35
C ILE A 375 3.56 7.98 -10.73
N MET A 376 4.26 6.84 -10.89
CA MET A 376 4.22 6.09 -12.16
C MET A 376 2.81 5.59 -12.48
N ALA A 377 2.08 5.08 -11.48
CA ALA A 377 0.72 4.62 -11.64
C ALA A 377 -0.24 5.75 -12.04
N LEU A 378 -0.12 6.91 -11.39
CA LEU A 378 -0.93 8.08 -11.72
C LEU A 378 -0.60 8.62 -13.12
N ALA A 379 0.69 8.64 -13.49
CA ALA A 379 1.14 9.07 -14.82
C ALA A 379 0.58 8.16 -15.92
N ALA A 380 0.67 6.84 -15.73
CA ALA A 380 0.15 5.87 -16.68
C ALA A 380 -1.37 5.99 -16.85
N ALA A 381 -2.12 6.08 -15.75
CA ALA A 381 -3.57 6.26 -15.79
C ALA A 381 -4.00 7.59 -16.42
N SER A 382 -3.25 8.67 -16.16
CA SER A 382 -3.55 10.01 -16.67
C SER A 382 -3.14 10.22 -18.14
N SER A 383 -2.31 9.32 -18.70
CA SER A 383 -1.94 9.33 -20.11
C SER A 383 -2.99 8.66 -21.00
N LEU A 384 -3.91 7.88 -20.41
CA LEU A 384 -5.03 7.27 -21.13
C LEU A 384 -6.05 8.33 -21.54
N ASP A 385 -6.80 8.00 -22.60
CA ASP A 385 -8.00 8.74 -22.95
C ASP A 385 -8.98 8.72 -21.76
N PRO A 386 -9.48 9.89 -21.29
CA PRO A 386 -10.37 9.94 -20.12
C PRO A 386 -11.63 9.09 -20.29
N GLY A 387 -12.18 9.00 -21.50
CA GLY A 387 -13.36 8.17 -21.75
C GLY A 387 -13.07 6.68 -21.58
N VAL A 388 -11.87 6.20 -22.01
CA VAL A 388 -11.40 4.83 -21.75
C VAL A 388 -11.19 4.61 -20.26
N TYR A 389 -10.56 5.56 -19.56
CA TYR A 389 -10.39 5.50 -18.10
C TYR A 389 -11.71 5.33 -17.37
N PHE A 390 -12.73 6.14 -17.70
CA PHE A 390 -14.05 6.06 -17.08
C PHE A 390 -14.82 4.79 -17.49
N ALA A 391 -14.64 4.29 -18.72
CA ALA A 391 -15.23 3.02 -19.15
C ALA A 391 -14.72 1.84 -18.32
N MET A 392 -13.43 1.85 -17.98
CA MET A 392 -12.82 0.80 -17.17
C MET A 392 -13.21 0.86 -15.69
N ASN A 393 -13.30 2.06 -15.11
CA ASN A 393 -13.42 2.22 -13.67
C ASN A 393 -14.85 2.51 -13.18
N SER A 394 -15.80 2.83 -14.08
CA SER A 394 -17.18 3.06 -13.70
C SER A 394 -17.97 1.75 -13.53
N PRO A 395 -18.92 1.68 -12.57
CA PRO A 395 -19.77 0.51 -12.39
C PRO A 395 -20.65 0.22 -13.62
N ALA A 396 -20.83 -1.08 -13.94
CA ALA A 396 -21.71 -1.49 -15.04
C ALA A 396 -23.17 -1.01 -14.87
N ALA A 397 -23.63 -0.89 -13.63
CA ALA A 397 -24.94 -0.33 -13.32
C ALA A 397 -25.13 1.12 -13.82
N LEU A 398 -24.03 1.87 -13.99
CA LEU A 398 -24.04 3.25 -14.48
C LEU A 398 -23.87 3.32 -15.99
N ILE A 399 -22.85 2.61 -16.53
CA ILE A 399 -22.44 2.75 -17.94
C ILE A 399 -23.02 1.69 -18.86
N GLY A 400 -23.67 0.65 -18.35
CA GLY A 400 -24.10 -0.51 -19.11
C GLY A 400 -23.01 -1.56 -19.29
N THR A 401 -23.35 -2.63 -20.04
CA THR A 401 -22.47 -3.78 -20.28
C THR A 401 -21.98 -3.89 -21.71
N ASP A 402 -22.44 -3.01 -22.61
CA ASP A 402 -22.03 -2.95 -24.01
C ASP A 402 -21.32 -1.63 -24.32
N ALA A 403 -20.43 -1.65 -25.32
CA ALA A 403 -19.58 -0.52 -25.67
C ALA A 403 -20.36 0.71 -26.17
N ALA A 404 -21.49 0.51 -26.86
CA ALA A 404 -22.28 1.61 -27.40
C ALA A 404 -22.99 2.39 -26.30
N THR A 405 -23.65 1.68 -25.37
CA THR A 405 -24.29 2.29 -24.19
C THR A 405 -23.25 2.95 -23.30
N ALA A 406 -22.12 2.30 -23.05
CA ALA A 406 -21.04 2.85 -22.23
C ALA A 406 -20.51 4.16 -22.84
N ALA A 407 -20.18 4.18 -24.11
CA ALA A 407 -19.69 5.37 -24.82
C ALA A 407 -20.70 6.51 -24.76
N GLN A 408 -21.98 6.22 -24.98
CA GLN A 408 -23.06 7.22 -24.88
C GLN A 408 -23.16 7.83 -23.47
N VAL A 409 -23.16 6.99 -22.43
CA VAL A 409 -23.28 7.46 -21.03
C VAL A 409 -22.07 8.27 -20.62
N ILE A 410 -20.84 7.80 -20.95
CA ILE A 410 -19.61 8.49 -20.63
C ILE A 410 -19.56 9.86 -21.32
N THR A 411 -19.89 9.91 -22.60
CA THR A 411 -19.90 11.17 -23.34
C THR A 411 -20.96 12.15 -22.85
N THR A 412 -22.19 11.68 -22.60
CA THR A 412 -23.31 12.57 -22.29
C THR A 412 -23.45 12.91 -20.80
N LYS A 413 -23.24 11.91 -19.90
CA LYS A 413 -23.42 12.11 -18.45
C LYS A 413 -22.12 12.45 -17.74
N LEU A 414 -21.00 11.81 -18.12
CA LEU A 414 -19.72 12.06 -17.49
C LEU A 414 -18.92 13.18 -18.18
N GLN A 415 -19.36 13.64 -19.34
CA GLN A 415 -18.76 14.74 -20.13
C GLN A 415 -17.32 14.44 -20.62
N PHE A 416 -17.02 13.17 -20.85
CA PHE A 416 -15.76 12.75 -21.46
C PHE A 416 -16.05 12.02 -22.79
N PRO A 417 -15.85 12.70 -23.93
CA PRO A 417 -16.16 12.10 -25.23
C PRO A 417 -15.34 10.83 -25.50
N VAL A 418 -16.05 9.77 -25.90
CA VAL A 418 -15.42 8.51 -26.32
C VAL A 418 -16.33 7.80 -27.31
N GLU A 419 -15.73 7.14 -28.30
CA GLU A 419 -16.45 6.34 -29.29
C GLU A 419 -16.49 4.88 -28.87
N ALA A 420 -17.57 4.17 -29.22
CA ALA A 420 -17.71 2.74 -28.94
C ALA A 420 -16.60 1.93 -29.61
N GLU A 421 -16.18 2.33 -30.81
CA GLU A 421 -15.08 1.68 -31.56
C GLU A 421 -13.75 1.76 -30.81
N THR A 422 -13.44 2.89 -30.15
CA THR A 422 -12.24 3.05 -29.32
C THR A 422 -12.24 2.05 -28.17
N LEU A 423 -13.38 1.83 -27.51
CA LEU A 423 -13.49 0.86 -26.42
C LEU A 423 -13.30 -0.58 -26.88
N LEU A 424 -13.90 -0.93 -28.03
CA LEU A 424 -13.76 -2.26 -28.62
C LEU A 424 -12.33 -2.51 -29.14
N HIS A 425 -11.72 -1.49 -29.75
CA HIS A 425 -10.35 -1.56 -30.26
C HIS A 425 -9.37 -1.79 -29.10
N THR A 426 -9.48 -1.00 -28.01
CA THR A 426 -8.63 -1.17 -26.84
C THR A 426 -8.79 -2.57 -26.23
N ALA A 427 -10.03 -3.10 -26.13
CA ALA A 427 -10.25 -4.46 -25.64
C ALA A 427 -9.52 -5.50 -26.49
N LYS A 428 -9.61 -5.38 -27.82
CA LYS A 428 -8.94 -6.27 -28.78
C LYS A 428 -7.42 -6.17 -28.68
N GLU A 429 -6.87 -4.97 -28.57
CA GLU A 429 -5.42 -4.75 -28.48
C GLU A 429 -4.80 -5.39 -27.24
N VAL A 430 -5.51 -5.36 -26.08
CA VAL A 430 -5.04 -5.99 -24.86
C VAL A 430 -5.35 -7.48 -24.77
N GLY A 431 -6.03 -8.05 -25.78
CA GLY A 431 -6.38 -9.46 -25.82
C GLY A 431 -7.54 -9.87 -24.90
N GLU A 432 -8.42 -8.93 -24.56
CA GLU A 432 -9.54 -9.16 -23.65
C GLU A 432 -10.89 -9.05 -24.39
N SER A 433 -11.91 -9.75 -23.86
CA SER A 433 -13.26 -9.68 -24.43
C SER A 433 -13.93 -8.32 -24.21
N THR A 434 -13.61 -7.65 -23.11
CA THR A 434 -14.10 -6.32 -22.76
C THR A 434 -13.18 -5.64 -21.75
N ILE A 435 -13.10 -4.31 -21.82
CA ILE A 435 -12.46 -3.46 -20.80
C ILE A 435 -13.46 -2.79 -19.86
N LEU A 436 -14.76 -2.94 -20.11
CA LEU A 436 -15.80 -2.22 -19.38
C LEU A 436 -15.91 -2.70 -17.92
N SER A 437 -16.08 -1.73 -17.02
CA SER A 437 -16.36 -1.97 -15.58
C SER A 437 -15.36 -2.90 -14.88
N ARG A 438 -14.11 -2.92 -15.34
CA ARG A 438 -12.99 -3.60 -14.66
C ARG A 438 -12.47 -2.73 -13.53
N ALA A 439 -13.36 -2.41 -12.58
CA ALA A 439 -13.06 -1.55 -11.45
C ALA A 439 -11.95 -2.14 -10.56
N GLY A 440 -11.20 -1.26 -9.92
CA GLY A 440 -10.13 -1.63 -8.97
C GLY A 440 -8.75 -1.12 -9.35
N GLY A 441 -8.64 -0.34 -10.45
CA GLY A 441 -7.43 0.37 -10.84
C GLY A 441 -6.34 -0.47 -11.52
N ALA A 442 -6.20 -1.75 -11.13
CA ALA A 442 -5.18 -2.64 -11.66
C ALA A 442 -5.26 -2.83 -13.19
N PRO A 443 -6.40 -3.19 -13.79
CA PRO A 443 -6.48 -3.29 -15.24
C PRO A 443 -6.22 -1.96 -15.95
N THR A 444 -6.62 -0.85 -15.36
CA THR A 444 -6.39 0.50 -15.92
C THR A 444 -4.90 0.86 -15.93
N LEU A 445 -4.19 0.56 -14.84
CA LEU A 445 -2.74 0.73 -14.80
C LEU A 445 -2.07 -0.15 -15.87
N ALA A 446 -2.53 -1.41 -16.01
CA ALA A 446 -2.00 -2.33 -17.00
C ALA A 446 -2.18 -1.81 -18.44
N VAL A 447 -3.35 -1.27 -18.78
CA VAL A 447 -3.58 -0.62 -20.10
C VAL A 447 -2.68 0.60 -20.28
N GLY A 448 -2.56 1.46 -19.27
CA GLY A 448 -1.69 2.65 -19.32
C GLY A 448 -0.21 2.29 -19.51
N MET A 449 0.28 1.29 -18.76
CA MET A 449 1.64 0.77 -18.92
C MET A 449 1.85 0.15 -20.32
N ALA A 450 0.93 -0.68 -20.75
CA ALA A 450 0.99 -1.31 -22.08
C ALA A 450 1.03 -0.27 -23.20
N HIS A 451 0.21 0.77 -23.09
CA HIS A 451 0.19 1.86 -24.06
C HIS A 451 1.54 2.59 -24.16
N ILE A 452 2.20 2.85 -23.04
CA ILE A 452 3.53 3.49 -23.04
C ILE A 452 4.61 2.53 -23.55
N MET A 453 4.61 1.29 -23.08
CA MET A 453 5.65 0.32 -23.40
C MET A 453 5.58 -0.21 -24.81
N SER A 454 4.39 -0.34 -25.41
CA SER A 454 4.21 -0.75 -26.81
C SER A 454 4.72 0.29 -27.80
N GLN A 455 4.79 1.57 -27.41
CA GLN A 455 5.40 2.61 -28.23
C GLN A 455 6.93 2.53 -28.23
N LEU A 456 7.54 1.97 -27.17
CA LEU A 456 8.99 1.72 -27.14
C LEU A 456 9.41 0.51 -27.95
N ILE A 457 8.60 -0.55 -27.88
CA ILE A 457 8.85 -1.82 -28.56
C ILE A 457 7.61 -2.12 -29.41
N PRO A 458 7.54 -1.61 -30.65
CA PRO A 458 6.37 -1.77 -31.50
C PRO A 458 6.22 -3.22 -31.99
N GLY A 459 4.97 -3.68 -32.13
CA GLY A 459 4.62 -5.01 -32.63
C GLY A 459 3.15 -5.33 -32.41
N GLU A 460 2.54 -6.13 -33.27
CA GLU A 460 1.09 -6.43 -33.24
C GLU A 460 0.64 -7.06 -31.90
N ALA A 461 1.47 -7.90 -31.27
CA ALA A 461 1.17 -8.55 -30.00
C ALA A 461 1.71 -7.79 -28.76
N MET A 462 2.41 -6.66 -28.95
CA MET A 462 3.12 -6.01 -27.81
C MET A 462 2.17 -5.37 -26.80
N MET A 463 1.03 -4.87 -27.25
CA MET A 463 0.03 -4.28 -26.33
C MET A 463 -0.53 -5.35 -25.40
N ALA A 464 -0.91 -6.51 -25.90
CA ALA A 464 -1.40 -7.64 -25.12
C ALA A 464 -0.29 -8.20 -24.18
N PHE A 465 0.93 -8.37 -24.71
CA PHE A 465 2.06 -8.83 -23.89
C PHE A 465 2.32 -7.90 -22.69
N TRP A 466 2.43 -6.58 -22.94
CA TRP A 466 2.69 -5.62 -21.86
C TRP A 466 1.52 -5.49 -20.90
N TYR A 467 0.29 -5.64 -21.34
CA TYR A 467 -0.90 -5.67 -20.50
C TYR A 467 -0.86 -6.85 -19.52
N HIS A 468 -0.66 -8.07 -20.01
CA HIS A 468 -0.59 -9.27 -19.16
C HIS A 468 0.67 -9.29 -18.28
N PHE A 469 1.79 -8.75 -18.79
CA PHE A 469 2.98 -8.52 -17.97
C PHE A 469 2.71 -7.56 -16.81
N ALA A 470 1.97 -6.47 -17.05
CA ALA A 470 1.60 -5.52 -16.01
C ALA A 470 0.65 -6.13 -14.98
N LEU A 471 -0.33 -6.94 -15.41
CA LEU A 471 -1.20 -7.69 -14.48
C LEU A 471 -0.39 -8.66 -13.60
N LEU A 472 0.58 -9.38 -14.18
CA LEU A 472 1.50 -10.23 -13.42
C LEU A 472 2.30 -9.41 -12.40
N PHE A 473 2.88 -8.31 -12.85
CA PHE A 473 3.63 -7.40 -12.00
C PHE A 473 2.82 -6.93 -10.81
N GLU A 474 1.58 -6.47 -11.03
CA GLU A 474 0.68 -6.04 -9.96
C GLU A 474 0.31 -7.17 -9.00
N ALA A 475 -0.06 -8.34 -9.53
CA ALA A 475 -0.42 -9.48 -8.70
C ALA A 475 0.75 -9.95 -7.84
N LEU A 476 2.00 -9.94 -8.35
CA LEU A 476 3.19 -10.23 -7.56
C LEU A 476 3.47 -9.17 -6.50
N PHE A 477 3.23 -7.90 -6.81
CA PHE A 477 3.31 -6.82 -5.83
C PHE A 477 2.43 -7.11 -4.61
N ILE A 478 1.18 -7.49 -4.90
CA ILE A 478 0.14 -7.64 -3.88
C ILE A 478 0.33 -8.93 -3.08
N LEU A 479 0.59 -10.05 -3.76
CA LEU A 479 0.72 -11.34 -3.09
C LEU A 479 1.90 -11.38 -2.11
N THR A 480 3.00 -10.67 -2.41
CA THR A 480 4.11 -10.51 -1.45
C THR A 480 3.66 -9.84 -0.15
N ALA A 481 2.81 -8.81 -0.25
CA ALA A 481 2.25 -8.13 0.92
C ALA A 481 1.24 -9.03 1.67
N VAL A 482 0.45 -9.85 0.96
CA VAL A 482 -0.48 -10.82 1.58
C VAL A 482 0.29 -11.89 2.36
N ASP A 483 1.41 -12.39 1.83
CA ASP A 483 2.23 -13.39 2.50
C ASP A 483 2.85 -12.84 3.80
N ALA A 484 3.51 -11.69 3.70
CA ALA A 484 4.10 -11.02 4.85
C ALA A 484 3.05 -10.62 5.89
N GLY A 485 1.92 -10.04 5.45
CA GLY A 485 0.83 -9.60 6.30
C GLY A 485 0.13 -10.75 7.02
N THR A 486 -0.11 -11.88 6.37
CA THR A 486 -0.70 -13.06 7.01
C THR A 486 0.18 -13.58 8.13
N ARG A 487 1.50 -13.58 7.94
CA ARG A 487 2.48 -13.97 8.98
C ARG A 487 2.49 -12.99 10.15
N VAL A 488 2.42 -11.67 9.89
CA VAL A 488 2.33 -10.66 10.94
C VAL A 488 1.02 -10.81 11.71
N ALA A 489 -0.12 -11.04 11.04
CA ALA A 489 -1.40 -11.29 11.68
C ALA A 489 -1.35 -12.54 12.58
N ARG A 490 -0.67 -13.63 12.15
CA ARG A 490 -0.41 -14.80 12.96
C ARG A 490 0.31 -14.45 14.26
N PHE A 491 1.41 -13.69 14.20
CA PHE A 491 2.16 -13.26 15.38
C PHE A 491 1.27 -12.43 16.32
N MET A 492 0.47 -11.51 15.78
CA MET A 492 -0.43 -10.69 16.60
C MET A 492 -1.51 -11.54 17.29
N ILE A 493 -2.06 -12.56 16.62
CA ILE A 493 -3.01 -13.50 17.23
C ILE A 493 -2.35 -14.31 18.32
N GLN A 494 -1.10 -14.75 18.12
CA GLN A 494 -0.33 -15.46 19.15
C GLN A 494 -0.04 -14.56 20.35
N ASP A 495 0.36 -13.31 20.14
CA ASP A 495 0.62 -12.34 21.22
C ASP A 495 -0.65 -12.08 22.03
N LEU A 496 -1.78 -11.81 21.40
CA LEU A 496 -3.07 -11.61 22.06
C LEU A 496 -3.54 -12.88 22.78
N GLY A 497 -3.42 -14.04 22.14
CA GLY A 497 -3.79 -15.33 22.74
C GLY A 497 -2.92 -15.71 23.93
N SER A 498 -1.65 -15.30 23.95
CA SER A 498 -0.73 -15.54 25.06
C SER A 498 -1.14 -14.87 26.37
N ILE A 499 -2.00 -13.84 26.29
CA ILE A 499 -2.58 -13.18 27.47
C ILE A 499 -3.46 -14.17 28.26
N PHE A 500 -4.15 -15.07 27.55
CA PHE A 500 -5.04 -16.07 28.13
C PHE A 500 -4.34 -17.41 28.35
N TYR A 501 -3.49 -17.83 27.40
CA TYR A 501 -2.78 -19.09 27.43
C TYR A 501 -1.34 -18.93 26.96
N LYS A 502 -0.42 -18.78 27.91
CA LYS A 502 1.01 -18.48 27.65
C LYS A 502 1.68 -19.37 26.58
N PRO A 503 1.46 -20.72 26.54
CA PRO A 503 2.09 -21.58 25.52
C PRO A 503 1.68 -21.23 24.09
N PHE A 504 0.54 -20.58 23.86
CA PHE A 504 0.08 -20.17 22.54
C PHE A 504 0.97 -19.09 21.90
N GLY A 505 1.65 -18.29 22.73
CA GLY A 505 2.62 -17.29 22.30
C GLY A 505 3.98 -17.85 21.88
N ASN A 506 4.19 -19.18 21.99
CA ASN A 506 5.44 -19.78 21.56
C ASN A 506 5.47 -19.96 20.04
N THR A 507 6.32 -19.20 19.35
CA THR A 507 6.49 -19.20 17.90
C THR A 507 7.16 -20.48 17.36
N ASP A 508 7.83 -21.26 18.21
CA ASP A 508 8.42 -22.55 17.84
C ASP A 508 7.40 -23.70 17.84
N SER A 509 6.22 -23.46 18.42
CA SER A 509 5.15 -24.47 18.51
C SER A 509 4.39 -24.60 17.20
N ILE A 510 4.58 -25.70 16.47
CA ILE A 510 3.87 -26.00 15.22
C ILE A 510 2.35 -25.94 15.39
N PRO A 511 1.73 -26.56 16.42
CA PRO A 511 0.27 -26.44 16.61
C PRO A 511 -0.21 -25.01 16.84
N ALA A 512 0.53 -24.22 17.64
CA ALA A 512 0.15 -22.82 17.87
C ALA A 512 0.24 -22.00 16.57
N ASN A 513 1.29 -22.23 15.75
CA ASN A 513 1.46 -21.60 14.46
C ASN A 513 0.32 -21.95 13.49
N LEU A 514 -0.07 -23.23 13.40
CA LEU A 514 -1.15 -23.69 12.54
C LEU A 514 -2.51 -23.08 12.93
N ILE A 515 -2.83 -23.10 14.23
CA ILE A 515 -4.09 -22.55 14.74
C ILE A 515 -4.15 -21.04 14.53
N ALA A 516 -3.08 -20.32 14.86
CA ALA A 516 -3.04 -18.87 14.69
C ALA A 516 -3.11 -18.47 13.20
N THR A 517 -2.44 -19.21 12.31
CA THR A 517 -2.52 -19.00 10.86
C THR A 517 -3.92 -19.27 10.34
N PHE A 518 -4.58 -20.34 10.80
CA PHE A 518 -5.97 -20.64 10.42
C PHE A 518 -6.90 -19.47 10.78
N PHE A 519 -6.80 -18.96 12.01
CA PHE A 519 -7.62 -17.81 12.41
C PHE A 519 -7.26 -16.54 11.62
N ALA A 520 -5.99 -16.28 11.34
CA ALA A 520 -5.59 -15.15 10.51
C ALA A 520 -6.21 -15.22 9.13
N VAL A 521 -6.09 -16.37 8.45
CA VAL A 521 -6.63 -16.59 7.10
C VAL A 521 -8.16 -16.59 7.11
N ALA A 522 -8.79 -17.20 8.11
CA ALA A 522 -10.26 -17.22 8.23
C ALA A 522 -10.81 -15.79 8.40
N LEU A 523 -10.15 -14.94 9.18
CA LEU A 523 -10.58 -13.56 9.40
C LEU A 523 -10.50 -12.72 8.11
N TRP A 524 -9.34 -12.64 7.46
CA TRP A 524 -9.25 -11.83 6.23
C TRP A 524 -9.94 -12.51 5.04
N GLY A 525 -9.99 -13.85 5.02
CA GLY A 525 -10.70 -14.63 4.00
C GLY A 525 -12.22 -14.43 4.05
N TYR A 526 -12.81 -14.23 5.24
CA TYR A 526 -14.21 -13.88 5.38
C TYR A 526 -14.52 -12.54 4.67
N PHE A 527 -13.74 -11.49 4.94
CA PHE A 527 -13.94 -10.21 4.28
C PHE A 527 -13.60 -10.25 2.78
N LEU A 528 -12.63 -11.06 2.37
CA LEU A 528 -12.37 -11.30 0.96
C LEU A 528 -13.59 -11.95 0.28
N TYR A 529 -14.12 -13.01 0.86
CA TYR A 529 -15.29 -13.71 0.31
C TYR A 529 -16.49 -12.78 0.21
N THR A 530 -16.81 -12.04 1.28
CA THR A 530 -17.90 -11.06 1.26
C THR A 530 -17.67 -9.96 0.21
N GLY A 531 -16.43 -9.48 0.04
CA GLY A 531 -16.08 -8.49 -0.97
C GLY A 531 -16.18 -9.01 -2.41
N VAL A 532 -15.86 -10.28 -2.65
CA VAL A 532 -16.00 -10.92 -3.98
C VAL A 532 -17.46 -11.14 -4.35
N THR A 533 -18.29 -11.49 -3.36
CA THR A 533 -19.71 -11.76 -3.54
C THR A 533 -20.61 -10.53 -3.35
N ASP A 534 -20.03 -9.36 -3.06
CA ASP A 534 -20.76 -8.12 -2.82
C ASP A 534 -21.43 -7.62 -4.11
N PRO A 535 -22.77 -7.47 -4.14
CA PRO A 535 -23.48 -6.93 -5.31
C PRO A 535 -23.04 -5.52 -5.71
N LEU A 536 -22.52 -4.71 -4.76
CA LEU A 536 -21.95 -3.37 -5.03
C LEU A 536 -20.59 -3.43 -5.75
N GLY A 537 -19.98 -4.63 -5.84
CA GLY A 537 -18.61 -4.82 -6.26
C GLY A 537 -17.65 -4.40 -5.15
N GLY A 538 -17.05 -5.37 -4.45
CA GLY A 538 -16.33 -5.20 -3.19
C GLY A 538 -15.28 -4.09 -3.11
N ILE A 539 -14.74 -3.61 -4.25
CA ILE A 539 -13.84 -2.44 -4.27
C ILE A 539 -14.58 -1.19 -3.79
N ASN A 540 -15.82 -0.96 -4.22
CA ASN A 540 -16.57 0.24 -3.85
C ASN A 540 -16.93 0.28 -2.35
N SER A 541 -17.14 -0.88 -1.74
CA SER A 541 -17.48 -1.01 -0.32
C SER A 541 -16.24 -1.05 0.58
N LEU A 542 -15.19 -1.79 0.20
CA LEU A 542 -14.03 -2.05 1.06
C LEU A 542 -12.86 -1.07 0.86
N TRP A 543 -12.69 -0.45 -0.33
CA TRP A 543 -11.56 0.47 -0.56
C TRP A 543 -11.58 1.72 0.33
N PRO A 544 -12.73 2.39 0.57
CA PRO A 544 -12.78 3.49 1.53
C PRO A 544 -12.43 3.06 2.95
N LEU A 545 -12.89 1.86 3.37
CA LEU A 545 -12.55 1.30 4.67
C LEU A 545 -11.05 0.99 4.78
N PHE A 546 -10.45 0.43 3.73
CA PHE A 546 -9.00 0.22 3.62
C PHE A 546 -8.23 1.54 3.78
N GLY A 547 -8.63 2.59 3.06
CA GLY A 547 -7.96 3.88 3.13
C GLY A 547 -8.02 4.52 4.52
N ILE A 548 -9.20 4.49 5.15
CA ILE A 548 -9.40 4.96 6.53
C ILE A 548 -8.57 4.14 7.51
N ALA A 549 -8.68 2.82 7.48
CA ALA A 549 -7.98 1.91 8.36
C ALA A 549 -6.46 2.09 8.26
N ASN A 550 -5.94 2.14 7.04
CA ASN A 550 -4.51 2.26 6.77
C ASN A 550 -3.94 3.60 7.26
N GLN A 551 -4.62 4.72 7.02
CA GLN A 551 -4.16 6.02 7.51
C GLN A 551 -4.35 6.20 9.03
N MET A 552 -5.39 5.61 9.62
CA MET A 552 -5.53 5.60 11.08
C MET A 552 -4.36 4.90 11.77
N LEU A 553 -3.92 3.79 11.22
CA LEU A 553 -2.75 3.08 11.72
C LEU A 553 -1.48 3.93 11.59
N ALA A 554 -1.32 4.68 10.50
CA ALA A 554 -0.25 5.67 10.34
C ALA A 554 -0.30 6.75 11.43
N GLY A 555 -1.49 7.25 11.72
CA GLY A 555 -1.71 8.21 12.80
C GLY A 555 -1.32 7.66 14.18
N VAL A 556 -1.71 6.43 14.49
CA VAL A 556 -1.31 5.72 15.73
C VAL A 556 0.21 5.62 15.82
N ALA A 557 0.87 5.21 14.76
CA ALA A 557 2.33 5.10 14.70
C ALA A 557 3.04 6.44 14.92
N LEU A 558 2.56 7.50 14.27
CA LEU A 558 3.11 8.86 14.42
C LEU A 558 2.88 9.44 15.83
N ILE A 559 1.71 9.19 16.45
CA ILE A 559 1.47 9.55 17.86
C ILE A 559 2.49 8.83 18.76
N MET A 560 2.65 7.53 18.58
CA MET A 560 3.61 6.73 19.34
C MET A 560 5.03 7.26 19.18
N CYS A 561 5.47 7.56 17.96
CA CYS A 561 6.78 8.17 17.70
C CYS A 561 6.91 9.55 18.39
N THR A 562 5.85 10.36 18.39
CA THR A 562 5.83 11.65 19.11
C THR A 562 6.02 11.46 20.60
N VAL A 563 5.32 10.52 21.23
CA VAL A 563 5.47 10.20 22.66
C VAL A 563 6.89 9.73 22.97
N VAL A 564 7.47 8.88 22.12
CA VAL A 564 8.85 8.41 22.26
C VAL A 564 9.83 9.58 22.20
N LEU A 565 9.70 10.52 21.27
CA LEU A 565 10.56 11.71 21.19
C LEU A 565 10.47 12.57 22.47
N VAL A 566 9.26 12.77 23.02
CA VAL A 566 9.10 13.49 24.29
C VAL A 566 9.78 12.74 25.43
N LYS A 567 9.64 11.41 25.51
CA LYS A 567 10.28 10.57 26.53
C LYS A 567 11.80 10.52 26.39
N MET A 568 12.34 10.69 25.18
CA MET A 568 13.76 10.81 24.91
C MET A 568 14.31 12.22 25.20
N LYS A 569 13.46 13.17 25.69
CA LYS A 569 13.82 14.58 25.90
C LYS A 569 14.23 15.31 24.62
N ARG A 570 13.59 14.98 23.51
CA ARG A 570 13.80 15.61 22.21
C ARG A 570 12.63 16.52 21.80
N ASP A 571 12.11 17.27 22.78
CA ASP A 571 10.92 18.12 22.63
C ASP A 571 11.03 19.13 21.48
N ARG A 572 12.23 19.63 21.19
CA ARG A 572 12.49 20.56 20.09
C ARG A 572 12.10 19.97 18.72
N TYR A 573 12.10 18.66 18.58
CA TYR A 573 11.93 17.95 17.30
C TYR A 573 10.59 17.25 17.15
N ILE A 574 9.69 17.35 18.14
CA ILE A 574 8.39 16.65 18.11
C ILE A 574 7.53 17.05 16.90
N TRP A 575 7.72 18.24 16.35
CA TRP A 575 6.98 18.70 15.16
C TRP A 575 7.16 17.78 13.96
N VAL A 576 8.30 17.07 13.85
CA VAL A 576 8.60 16.14 12.76
C VAL A 576 7.59 15.00 12.69
N THR A 577 7.05 14.57 13.83
CA THR A 577 6.04 13.50 13.92
C THR A 577 4.67 14.03 14.29
N LEU A 578 4.56 15.08 15.10
CA LEU A 578 3.29 15.63 15.58
C LEU A 578 2.48 16.34 14.49
N VAL A 579 3.15 17.13 13.64
CA VAL A 579 2.46 17.85 12.55
C VAL A 579 1.85 16.87 11.54
N PRO A 580 2.61 15.89 11.01
CA PRO A 580 2.00 14.88 10.14
C PRO A 580 0.97 14.00 10.86
N ALA A 581 1.17 13.65 12.14
CA ALA A 581 0.16 12.93 12.92
C ALA A 581 -1.17 13.68 12.96
N PHE A 582 -1.12 14.98 13.26
CA PHE A 582 -2.32 15.81 13.29
C PHE A 582 -3.00 15.88 11.91
N GLY A 583 -2.24 16.14 10.83
CA GLY A 583 -2.78 16.24 9.47
C GLY A 583 -3.45 14.92 9.02
N VAL A 584 -2.75 13.79 9.18
CA VAL A 584 -3.27 12.47 8.82
C VAL A 584 -4.51 12.12 9.63
N LEU A 585 -4.50 12.34 10.94
CA LEU A 585 -5.63 12.04 11.81
C LEU A 585 -6.83 12.95 11.53
N PHE A 586 -6.60 14.23 11.27
CA PHE A 586 -7.68 15.16 10.94
C PHE A 586 -8.43 14.71 9.67
N VAL A 587 -7.69 14.44 8.59
CA VAL A 587 -8.24 13.93 7.34
C VAL A 587 -9.01 12.63 7.55
N THR A 588 -8.38 11.69 8.23
CA THR A 588 -8.91 10.33 8.34
C THR A 588 -10.10 10.24 9.29
N CYS A 589 -10.05 10.96 10.43
CA CYS A 589 -11.19 11.02 11.35
C CYS A 589 -12.38 11.72 10.69
N TYR A 590 -12.14 12.79 9.93
CA TYR A 590 -13.20 13.47 9.19
C TYR A 590 -13.82 12.58 8.10
N ALA A 591 -12.98 11.83 7.35
CA ALA A 591 -13.46 10.84 6.39
C ALA A 591 -14.29 9.74 7.08
N GLY A 592 -13.82 9.22 8.21
CA GLY A 592 -14.55 8.21 9.00
C GLY A 592 -15.90 8.71 9.50
N LEU A 593 -15.95 9.94 10.01
CA LEU A 593 -17.21 10.56 10.44
C LEU A 593 -18.18 10.76 9.27
N GLN A 594 -17.70 11.17 8.09
CA GLN A 594 -18.54 11.26 6.89
C GLN A 594 -19.04 9.88 6.44
N LYS A 595 -18.20 8.83 6.49
CA LYS A 595 -18.63 7.47 6.20
C LYS A 595 -19.67 6.93 7.17
N LEU A 596 -19.74 7.45 8.39
CA LEU A 596 -20.79 7.10 9.35
C LEU A 596 -22.05 7.96 9.21
N PHE A 597 -21.91 9.27 9.12
CA PHE A 597 -23.01 10.20 9.42
C PHE A 597 -23.38 11.17 8.28
N HIS A 598 -22.75 11.07 7.10
CA HIS A 598 -23.13 11.92 5.98
C HIS A 598 -24.56 11.61 5.51
N SER A 599 -25.30 12.63 5.08
CA SER A 599 -26.69 12.47 4.64
C SER A 599 -26.84 11.81 3.26
N ASP A 600 -25.80 11.90 2.40
CA ASP A 600 -25.81 11.27 1.07
C ASP A 600 -25.53 9.75 1.21
N PRO A 601 -26.46 8.88 0.76
CA PRO A 601 -26.27 7.43 0.78
C PRO A 601 -25.07 6.92 -0.03
N ARG A 602 -24.58 7.69 -0.99
CA ARG A 602 -23.37 7.31 -1.74
C ARG A 602 -22.09 7.46 -0.91
N VAL A 603 -22.14 8.29 0.13
CA VAL A 603 -20.98 8.56 0.99
C VAL A 603 -21.06 7.78 2.29
N SER A 604 -22.19 7.75 2.97
CA SER A 604 -22.36 7.17 4.31
C SER A 604 -22.86 5.72 4.27
N PHE A 605 -22.20 4.84 4.99
CA PHE A 605 -22.64 3.44 5.17
C PHE A 605 -24.02 3.36 5.84
N LEU A 606 -24.26 4.16 6.90
CA LEU A 606 -25.53 4.14 7.63
C LEU A 606 -26.69 4.72 6.79
N ALA A 607 -26.45 5.79 6.04
CA ALA A 607 -27.46 6.35 5.15
C ALA A 607 -27.75 5.41 3.96
N HIS A 608 -26.74 4.70 3.45
CA HIS A 608 -26.89 3.69 2.40
C HIS A 608 -27.71 2.50 2.89
N ALA A 609 -27.34 1.93 4.04
CA ALA A 609 -28.12 0.87 4.69
C ALA A 609 -29.57 1.28 4.92
N GLY A 610 -29.81 2.50 5.43
CA GLY A 610 -31.17 3.03 5.65
C GLY A 610 -31.99 3.16 4.37
N LYS A 611 -31.37 3.60 3.26
CA LYS A 611 -32.03 3.67 1.95
C LYS A 611 -32.48 2.29 1.46
N PHE A 612 -31.58 1.28 1.56
CA PHE A 612 -31.88 -0.07 1.14
C PHE A 612 -32.89 -0.75 2.08
N GLN A 613 -32.82 -0.48 3.39
CA GLN A 613 -33.81 -0.98 4.36
C GLN A 613 -35.20 -0.42 4.08
N THR A 614 -35.33 0.88 3.83
CA THR A 614 -36.64 1.49 3.49
C THR A 614 -37.23 0.87 2.23
N ALA A 615 -36.42 0.66 1.20
CA ALA A 615 -36.88 0.01 -0.03
C ALA A 615 -37.28 -1.44 0.19
N LEU A 616 -36.54 -2.17 1.05
CA LEU A 616 -36.88 -3.55 1.43
C LEU A 616 -38.21 -3.62 2.16
N ASP A 617 -38.48 -2.69 3.10
CA ASP A 617 -39.74 -2.59 3.85
C ASP A 617 -40.93 -2.26 2.91
N GLU A 618 -40.67 -1.54 1.81
CA GLU A 618 -41.66 -1.26 0.75
C GLU A 618 -41.81 -2.41 -0.27
N GLY A 619 -41.05 -3.50 -0.12
CA GLY A 619 -41.05 -4.64 -1.07
C GLY A 619 -40.41 -4.33 -2.42
N LYS A 620 -39.54 -3.29 -2.49
CA LYS A 620 -38.84 -2.88 -3.72
C LYS A 620 -37.41 -3.39 -3.71
N VAL A 621 -36.93 -3.89 -4.84
CA VAL A 621 -35.52 -4.23 -5.05
C VAL A 621 -34.80 -3.07 -5.72
N LEU A 622 -33.75 -2.56 -5.10
CA LEU A 622 -32.93 -1.46 -5.64
C LEU A 622 -31.68 -2.01 -6.36
N PRO A 623 -31.36 -1.47 -7.53
CA PRO A 623 -30.06 -1.79 -8.17
C PRO A 623 -28.89 -1.38 -7.25
N PRO A 624 -27.76 -2.15 -7.25
CA PRO A 624 -27.46 -3.28 -8.14
C PRO A 624 -27.97 -4.64 -7.66
N ALA A 625 -28.70 -4.71 -6.54
CA ALA A 625 -29.26 -5.97 -6.04
C ALA A 625 -30.29 -6.54 -7.04
N LYS A 626 -30.27 -7.87 -7.20
CA LYS A 626 -31.18 -8.60 -8.10
C LYS A 626 -32.41 -9.14 -7.37
N ASP A 627 -32.26 -9.34 -6.07
CA ASP A 627 -33.31 -9.91 -5.21
C ASP A 627 -33.23 -9.37 -3.77
N ILE A 628 -34.16 -9.81 -2.92
CA ILE A 628 -34.24 -9.45 -1.50
C ILE A 628 -33.04 -9.97 -0.70
N GLY A 629 -32.47 -11.12 -1.09
CA GLY A 629 -31.30 -11.69 -0.43
C GLY A 629 -30.06 -10.81 -0.62
N GLU A 630 -29.80 -10.36 -1.85
CA GLU A 630 -28.73 -9.44 -2.17
C GLU A 630 -28.91 -8.08 -1.49
N MET A 631 -30.14 -7.56 -1.38
CA MET A 631 -30.43 -6.33 -0.61
C MET A 631 -30.09 -6.50 0.87
N SER A 632 -30.48 -7.62 1.47
CA SER A 632 -30.16 -7.91 2.88
C SER A 632 -28.64 -8.03 3.11
N GLN A 633 -27.93 -8.59 2.14
CA GLN A 633 -26.46 -8.68 2.17
C GLN A 633 -25.81 -7.30 2.12
N ILE A 634 -26.29 -6.41 1.25
CA ILE A 634 -25.78 -5.02 1.16
C ILE A 634 -25.97 -4.31 2.50
N ILE A 635 -27.19 -4.37 3.07
CA ILE A 635 -27.50 -3.75 4.36
C ILE A 635 -26.59 -4.27 5.47
N PHE A 636 -26.38 -5.59 5.53
CA PHE A 636 -25.52 -6.22 6.51
C PHE A 636 -24.06 -5.78 6.35
N ASN A 637 -23.54 -5.76 5.12
CA ASN A 637 -22.18 -5.30 4.83
C ASN A 637 -21.96 -3.84 5.23
N ASP A 638 -22.94 -2.97 4.98
CA ASP A 638 -22.87 -1.56 5.37
C ASP A 638 -22.81 -1.39 6.89
N TYR A 639 -23.62 -2.15 7.65
CA TYR A 639 -23.55 -2.11 9.13
C TYR A 639 -22.22 -2.63 9.66
N ILE A 640 -21.64 -3.68 9.06
CA ILE A 640 -20.30 -4.17 9.42
C ILE A 640 -19.24 -3.08 9.15
N ASN A 641 -19.29 -2.46 7.97
CA ASN A 641 -18.34 -1.41 7.59
C ASN A 641 -18.45 -0.17 8.49
N ALA A 642 -19.69 0.19 8.86
CA ALA A 642 -19.95 1.26 9.84
C ALA A 642 -19.39 0.91 11.22
N GLY A 643 -19.63 -0.31 11.71
CA GLY A 643 -19.11 -0.80 12.99
C GLY A 643 -17.58 -0.80 13.05
N LEU A 644 -16.93 -1.29 11.99
CA LEU A 644 -15.46 -1.27 11.87
C LEU A 644 -14.90 0.16 11.82
N THR A 645 -15.55 1.06 11.09
CA THR A 645 -15.14 2.48 11.04
C THR A 645 -15.24 3.11 12.43
N ALA A 646 -16.33 2.86 13.16
CA ALA A 646 -16.50 3.34 14.54
C ALA A 646 -15.46 2.76 15.49
N LEU A 647 -15.13 1.47 15.36
CA LEU A 647 -14.06 0.81 16.13
C LEU A 647 -12.71 1.50 15.87
N PHE A 648 -12.35 1.72 14.61
CA PHE A 648 -11.06 2.34 14.27
C PHE A 648 -10.96 3.77 14.79
N LEU A 649 -12.03 4.57 14.66
CA LEU A 649 -12.11 5.91 15.28
C LEU A 649 -11.89 5.86 16.78
N SER A 650 -12.53 4.90 17.46
CA SER A 650 -12.41 4.72 18.90
C SER A 650 -10.98 4.39 19.33
N VAL A 651 -10.31 3.48 18.60
CA VAL A 651 -8.90 3.10 18.85
C VAL A 651 -8.00 4.32 18.75
N VAL A 652 -8.14 5.11 17.68
CA VAL A 652 -7.33 6.33 17.47
C VAL A 652 -7.55 7.33 18.58
N VAL A 653 -8.80 7.58 18.99
CA VAL A 653 -9.11 8.52 20.10
C VAL A 653 -8.47 8.05 21.41
N VAL A 654 -8.58 6.76 21.73
CA VAL A 654 -7.95 6.19 22.92
C VAL A 654 -6.43 6.39 22.88
N VAL A 655 -5.77 6.00 21.79
CA VAL A 655 -4.32 6.14 21.65
C VAL A 655 -3.89 7.61 21.73
N ALA A 656 -4.64 8.53 21.10
CA ALA A 656 -4.36 9.96 21.15
C ALA A 656 -4.46 10.52 22.60
N ILE A 657 -5.53 10.18 23.33
CA ILE A 657 -5.72 10.65 24.73
C ILE A 657 -4.61 10.11 25.65
N TYR A 658 -4.33 8.81 25.57
CA TYR A 658 -3.28 8.21 26.40
C TYR A 658 -1.89 8.68 25.99
N GLY A 659 -1.64 8.85 24.68
CA GLY A 659 -0.40 9.42 24.17
C GLY A 659 -0.17 10.84 24.68
N TRP A 660 -1.17 11.70 24.60
CA TRP A 660 -1.12 13.06 25.14
C TRP A 660 -0.84 13.09 26.64
N ARG A 661 -1.60 12.30 27.44
CA ARG A 661 -1.40 12.19 28.89
C ARG A 661 0.01 11.72 29.23
N THR A 662 0.52 10.73 28.50
CA THR A 662 1.86 10.16 28.72
C THR A 662 2.95 11.17 28.35
N ALA A 663 2.80 11.90 27.25
CA ALA A 663 3.72 12.96 26.85
C ALA A 663 3.78 14.08 27.90
N LEU A 664 2.63 14.53 28.42
CA LEU A 664 2.60 15.55 29.48
C LEU A 664 3.26 15.07 30.78
N LYS A 665 3.05 13.81 31.17
CA LYS A 665 3.74 13.23 32.35
C LYS A 665 5.25 13.15 32.11
N ALA A 666 5.68 12.68 30.93
CA ALA A 666 7.09 12.56 30.59
C ALA A 666 7.83 13.92 30.58
N ARG A 667 7.17 15.01 30.17
CA ARG A 667 7.76 16.35 30.23
C ARG A 667 8.11 16.83 31.63
N LYS A 668 7.35 16.39 32.65
CA LYS A 668 7.58 16.77 34.04
C LYS A 668 8.79 16.08 34.71
N VAL A 669 9.28 14.99 34.10
CA VAL A 669 10.45 14.25 34.59
C VAL A 669 11.70 14.85 33.95
N ALA A 670 12.77 15.02 34.68
CA ALA A 670 14.00 15.69 34.15
C ALA A 670 14.83 14.79 33.24
N TRP A 671 14.80 13.48 33.42
CA TRP A 671 15.58 12.47 32.67
C TRP A 671 14.76 11.76 31.59
N PRO A 672 15.43 11.11 30.59
CA PRO A 672 14.76 10.30 29.60
C PRO A 672 13.99 9.13 30.23
N THR A 673 12.76 8.93 29.78
CA THR A 673 11.86 7.86 30.28
C THR A 673 11.44 6.87 29.17
N ALA A 674 12.01 6.99 27.97
CA ALA A 674 11.79 6.05 26.87
C ALA A 674 12.35 4.67 27.26
N LYS A 675 11.57 3.62 26.97
CA LYS A 675 11.96 2.24 27.31
C LYS A 675 12.84 1.64 26.22
N GLU A 676 14.00 2.24 25.98
CA GLU A 676 15.01 1.66 25.11
C GLU A 676 15.81 0.56 25.79
N ILE A 677 16.24 -0.45 25.02
CA ILE A 677 17.21 -1.44 25.48
C ILE A 677 18.56 -0.75 25.69
N PRO A 678 19.27 -1.02 26.79
CA PRO A 678 20.60 -0.47 27.00
C PRO A 678 21.51 -0.65 25.80
N ALA A 679 22.24 0.40 25.44
CA ALA A 679 23.14 0.32 24.30
C ALA A 679 24.29 -0.65 24.58
N VAL A 680 24.59 -1.51 23.62
CA VAL A 680 25.79 -2.34 23.58
C VAL A 680 26.60 -1.89 22.37
N TYR A 681 27.86 -1.54 22.57
CA TYR A 681 28.71 -1.02 21.52
C TYR A 681 29.69 -2.05 20.96
N ARG A 682 30.04 -1.94 19.67
CA ARG A 682 30.97 -2.84 18.97
C ARG A 682 32.35 -2.85 19.58
N ASP A 683 32.79 -1.74 20.17
CA ASP A 683 34.10 -1.57 20.82
C ASP A 683 34.15 -2.08 22.29
N GLY A 684 33.06 -2.71 22.77
CA GLY A 684 32.94 -3.21 24.13
C GLY A 684 32.82 -2.14 25.21
N LYS A 685 32.75 -0.84 24.84
CA LYS A 685 32.54 0.23 25.81
C LYS A 685 31.10 0.16 26.31
N GLN A 686 30.91 0.21 27.60
CA GLN A 686 29.59 0.47 28.17
C GLN A 686 29.27 1.96 28.01
N PRO A 687 27.99 2.34 27.80
CA PRO A 687 27.61 3.74 27.85
C PRO A 687 28.10 4.33 29.17
N GLU A 688 28.82 5.44 29.11
CA GLU A 688 29.11 6.23 30.32
C GLU A 688 27.78 6.40 31.04
N ALA A 689 27.68 5.92 32.26
CA ALA A 689 26.53 6.12 33.12
C ALA A 689 26.30 7.61 33.15
N GLN A 690 25.25 8.09 32.46
CA GLN A 690 24.84 9.50 32.57
C GLN A 690 24.50 9.69 34.03
N GLY A 691 25.41 10.39 34.74
CA GLY A 691 25.53 10.44 36.16
C GLY A 691 24.20 10.69 36.84
N GLU A 692 23.99 9.94 37.90
CA GLU A 692 23.22 10.37 39.06
C GLU A 692 23.79 11.74 39.52
N ALA A 693 23.14 12.83 39.11
CA ALA A 693 23.34 14.16 39.65
C ALA A 693 21.98 14.84 39.86
#